data_52a5eda96220a177ea5c5cfbab8b9794
#
_entry.id   52a5eda96220a177ea5c5cfbab8b9794
#
_cell.length_a   1.000
_cell.length_b   1.000
_cell.length_c   1.000
_cell.angle_alpha   90.00
_cell.angle_beta   90.00
_cell.angle_gamma   90.00
#
_symmetry.space_group_name_H-M   'P 1'
#
loop_
_entity.id
_entity.type
_entity.pdbx_description
1 polymer ?
#
loop_
_entity_poly.entity_id
_entity_poly.type
_entity_poly.pdbx_seq_one_letter_code
_entity_poly.pdbx_strand_id
1 'polypeptide(L)'
;MRGSPLLLCGLAFNVAFAATPEAAKAPPLPALLPKPVLAKPVNDRFRLTERTRVVALDGALLDEAALLADELSRNLGWKIAAEATQRMNPGDIVLGLDATLKPEGYRMRLTGTRALIAGGTETGVFRATRTLLQLFPAELLAAAKPAKAPDWSAACGDFEDQPTLRWRVLDVDAGFFHKPKEVLLRDLDQMAQHKINVLRWLLNAEGNWRLPVDKHPELAEAIKGAPRSYEEERPTIRGDERELYQAGRPHGGAYTEDEIREVVAYARARHIEVIPRVRLDFALEPEDRALQADVLDTLVRLFPGEFIQVDVVDHPRLPEKLAGPGFKKVLTDESLAGAEAARVWLQGELVKQAAARKKRLLTRLWGSTAEELLKPGTPKGAIIDLLAPGRTTQEGTTKALAEFIKLGHAVVVSGVLDADGEPVLNLAEGERDPLLLGVAAGAGSSDLALDDYRQFPAALTVAEWGWSGQKGFDREDFEARRRAIEPRIHAQGFRSRAVRPAALFALEFGKLPRERDGALSIALPEGATPGPAVLTASAEAGIRAVELLAGDRVVSRRPTSLRADGRGAVPFWRLQVPAQAANLRLRVIFDRREAPEAEGTLTFTLLQGRILGEYAPPERPEAPIAEWDVAQGSARRLRIPLAGLLAEPGDYLVELRPTKGWAKVAKISVRDVVDGTLQTFADEGLLQRLRADAASRATQGTLEIELTTESDDDAGEVWLRRR
;
A
#
# COMPACT_ATOMS: atom_id res chain seq x y z
N MET A 1 -25.80 -7.80 -60.32
CA MET A 1 -25.43 -6.53 -59.71
C MET A 1 -24.15 -6.78 -58.93
N ARG A 2 -23.06 -6.19 -59.40
CA ARG A 2 -21.70 -6.46 -58.87
C ARG A 2 -21.45 -5.52 -57.71
N GLY A 3 -21.23 -6.06 -56.52
CA GLY A 3 -20.76 -5.30 -55.35
C GLY A 3 -19.24 -5.11 -55.45
N SER A 4 -18.80 -3.88 -55.50
CA SER A 4 -17.38 -3.49 -55.40
C SER A 4 -16.87 -3.67 -53.98
N PRO A 5 -15.67 -4.21 -53.77
CA PRO A 5 -15.04 -4.20 -52.48
C PRO A 5 -14.51 -2.79 -52.18
N LEU A 6 -14.90 -2.24 -51.03
CA LEU A 6 -14.27 -1.06 -50.44
C LEU A 6 -12.83 -1.43 -50.10
N LEU A 7 -11.88 -0.84 -50.82
CA LEU A 7 -10.48 -0.82 -50.45
C LEU A 7 -10.33 0.01 -49.17
N LEU A 8 -10.10 -0.67 -48.03
CA LEU A 8 -9.53 -0.04 -46.89
C LEU A 8 -8.08 0.37 -47.21
N CYS A 9 -7.87 1.63 -47.56
CA CYS A 9 -6.56 2.25 -47.63
C CYS A 9 -6.06 2.41 -46.16
N GLY A 10 -5.38 1.39 -45.67
CA GLY A 10 -4.53 1.52 -44.47
C GLY A 10 -3.40 2.48 -44.81
N LEU A 11 -3.52 3.73 -44.42
CA LEU A 11 -2.37 4.65 -44.35
C LEU A 11 -1.41 4.11 -43.28
N ALA A 12 -0.41 3.34 -43.72
CA ALA A 12 0.70 2.96 -42.88
C ALA A 12 1.36 4.24 -42.33
N PHE A 13 1.33 4.39 -41.01
CA PHE A 13 1.95 5.50 -40.31
C PHE A 13 3.48 5.28 -40.32
N ASN A 14 4.09 5.36 -41.54
CA ASN A 14 5.54 5.34 -41.69
C ASN A 14 6.09 6.70 -41.28
N VAL A 15 6.24 6.91 -39.97
CA VAL A 15 7.08 8.00 -39.46
C VAL A 15 8.54 7.58 -39.70
N ALA A 16 9.05 7.91 -40.88
CA ALA A 16 10.47 7.75 -41.19
C ALA A 16 11.26 8.56 -40.14
N PHE A 17 12.04 7.88 -39.34
CA PHE A 17 13.01 8.48 -38.41
C PHE A 17 14.21 8.99 -39.25
N ALA A 18 14.09 10.16 -39.86
CA ALA A 18 15.25 10.83 -40.46
C ALA A 18 16.19 11.25 -39.33
N ALA A 19 17.47 10.95 -39.50
CA ALA A 19 18.52 11.37 -38.55
C ALA A 19 18.50 12.89 -38.40
N THR A 20 18.36 13.37 -37.17
CA THR A 20 18.45 14.79 -36.85
C THR A 20 19.91 15.21 -36.77
N PRO A 21 20.27 16.47 -37.12
CA PRO A 21 21.62 16.99 -36.97
C PRO A 21 22.08 16.96 -35.50
N GLU A 22 23.37 16.77 -35.30
CA GLU A 22 24.09 16.68 -34.03
C GLU A 22 23.63 17.77 -33.06
N ALA A 23 23.00 17.38 -31.95
CA ALA A 23 22.27 18.28 -31.07
C ALA A 23 23.23 19.04 -30.13
N ALA A 24 23.07 20.34 -30.07
CA ALA A 24 23.40 21.11 -28.87
C ALA A 24 22.74 20.38 -27.67
N LYS A 25 23.56 20.20 -26.58
CA LYS A 25 23.23 19.38 -25.40
C LYS A 25 21.76 19.55 -24.96
N ALA A 26 20.91 18.60 -25.33
CA ALA A 26 19.49 18.66 -24.99
C ALA A 26 19.32 18.61 -23.45
N PRO A 27 18.38 19.36 -22.87
CA PRO A 27 18.13 19.29 -21.43
C PRO A 27 17.73 17.86 -21.02
N PRO A 28 18.10 17.41 -19.81
CA PRO A 28 17.71 16.10 -19.36
C PRO A 28 16.17 15.98 -19.30
N LEU A 29 15.66 14.81 -19.68
CA LEU A 29 14.26 14.49 -19.51
C LEU A 29 13.91 14.41 -18.02
N PRO A 30 12.67 14.75 -17.63
CA PRO A 30 12.18 14.43 -16.29
C PRO A 30 12.24 12.93 -16.05
N ALA A 31 12.27 12.52 -14.80
CA ALA A 31 12.23 11.11 -14.44
C ALA A 31 10.94 10.47 -14.96
N LEU A 32 11.06 9.35 -15.66
CA LEU A 32 9.96 8.53 -16.17
C LEU A 32 9.93 7.19 -15.44
N LEU A 33 8.76 6.75 -15.04
CA LEU A 33 8.59 5.46 -14.39
C LEU A 33 7.25 4.81 -14.83
N PRO A 34 7.29 3.63 -15.47
CA PRO A 34 8.48 2.83 -15.83
C PRO A 34 9.39 3.53 -16.85
N LYS A 35 10.67 3.11 -16.84
CA LYS A 35 11.68 3.62 -17.78
C LYS A 35 11.36 3.15 -19.20
N PRO A 36 11.23 4.04 -20.19
CA PRO A 36 11.04 3.62 -21.56
C PRO A 36 12.25 2.89 -22.13
N VAL A 37 11.99 1.95 -23.05
CA VAL A 37 13.05 1.23 -23.78
C VAL A 37 13.95 2.21 -24.55
N LEU A 38 13.35 3.22 -25.16
CA LEU A 38 14.06 4.32 -25.82
C LEU A 38 13.48 5.66 -25.39
N ALA A 39 14.36 6.57 -24.98
CA ALA A 39 14.02 7.97 -24.74
C ALA A 39 15.19 8.84 -25.19
N LYS A 40 15.02 9.53 -26.33
CA LYS A 40 16.02 10.41 -26.91
C LYS A 40 15.55 11.86 -26.81
N PRO A 41 16.08 12.66 -25.87
CA PRO A 41 15.69 14.05 -25.72
C PRO A 41 16.10 14.89 -26.94
N VAL A 42 15.30 15.90 -27.22
CA VAL A 42 15.56 16.91 -28.23
C VAL A 42 15.51 18.28 -27.55
N ASN A 43 16.38 19.20 -27.96
CA ASN A 43 16.43 20.56 -27.38
C ASN A 43 15.24 21.42 -27.90
N ASP A 44 14.05 21.09 -27.47
CA ASP A 44 12.80 21.76 -27.80
C ASP A 44 11.77 21.51 -26.70
N ARG A 45 10.65 22.27 -26.71
CA ARG A 45 9.57 22.11 -25.73
C ARG A 45 8.22 22.20 -26.40
N PHE A 46 7.35 21.22 -26.14
CA PHE A 46 5.94 21.24 -26.52
C PHE A 46 5.14 21.96 -25.45
N ARG A 47 4.40 23.01 -25.83
CA ARG A 47 3.63 23.84 -24.91
C ARG A 47 2.14 23.64 -25.12
N LEU A 48 1.40 23.39 -24.01
CA LEU A 48 -0.06 23.43 -24.02
C LEU A 48 -0.56 24.86 -24.12
N THR A 49 -1.52 25.07 -24.98
CA THR A 49 -2.19 26.37 -25.21
C THR A 49 -3.69 26.15 -25.35
N GLU A 50 -4.48 27.23 -25.33
CA GLU A 50 -5.92 27.17 -25.61
C GLU A 50 -6.28 26.62 -27.00
N ARG A 51 -5.31 26.56 -27.91
CA ARG A 51 -5.48 25.98 -29.27
C ARG A 51 -5.13 24.52 -29.34
N THR A 52 -4.55 23.95 -28.29
CA THR A 52 -4.19 22.53 -28.24
C THR A 52 -5.45 21.67 -28.29
N ARG A 53 -5.44 20.63 -29.16
CA ARG A 53 -6.49 19.63 -29.25
C ARG A 53 -5.86 18.25 -29.14
N VAL A 54 -6.65 17.27 -28.72
CA VAL A 54 -6.31 15.85 -28.85
C VAL A 54 -7.06 15.31 -30.05
N VAL A 55 -6.32 14.91 -31.07
CA VAL A 55 -6.84 14.46 -32.35
C VAL A 55 -6.69 12.95 -32.47
N ALA A 56 -7.79 12.24 -32.60
CA ALA A 56 -7.83 10.82 -32.93
C ALA A 56 -7.87 10.66 -34.46
N LEU A 57 -6.87 10.01 -35.06
CA LEU A 57 -6.86 9.70 -36.50
C LEU A 57 -7.80 8.54 -36.85
N ASP A 58 -8.14 7.70 -35.86
CA ASP A 58 -9.13 6.63 -35.97
C ASP A 58 -10.24 6.88 -34.96
N GLY A 59 -11.49 6.69 -35.33
CA GLY A 59 -12.64 6.83 -34.45
C GLY A 59 -12.61 5.91 -33.24
N ALA A 60 -11.93 4.78 -33.32
CA ALA A 60 -11.70 3.86 -32.19
C ALA A 60 -10.88 4.48 -31.03
N LEU A 61 -10.11 5.54 -31.32
CA LEU A 61 -9.28 6.25 -30.33
C LEU A 61 -9.96 7.46 -29.69
N LEU A 62 -11.25 7.67 -29.95
CA LEU A 62 -11.94 8.86 -29.45
C LEU A 62 -12.08 8.86 -27.92
N ASP A 63 -12.24 7.68 -27.32
CA ASP A 63 -12.34 7.54 -25.86
C ASP A 63 -11.00 7.87 -25.19
N GLU A 64 -9.87 7.41 -25.74
CA GLU A 64 -8.53 7.75 -25.27
C GLU A 64 -8.23 9.25 -25.45
N ALA A 65 -8.67 9.81 -26.57
CA ALA A 65 -8.52 11.24 -26.85
C ALA A 65 -9.33 12.09 -25.86
N ALA A 66 -10.57 11.70 -25.59
CA ALA A 66 -11.45 12.38 -24.63
C ALA A 66 -10.88 12.30 -23.20
N LEU A 67 -10.44 11.12 -22.78
CA LEU A 67 -9.85 10.93 -21.46
C LEU A 67 -8.58 11.78 -21.28
N LEU A 68 -7.68 11.76 -22.25
CA LEU A 68 -6.48 12.60 -22.23
C LEU A 68 -6.82 14.09 -22.18
N ALA A 69 -7.78 14.54 -22.98
CA ALA A 69 -8.22 15.93 -23.04
C ALA A 69 -8.80 16.39 -21.70
N ASP A 70 -9.61 15.55 -21.05
CA ASP A 70 -10.17 15.83 -19.72
C ASP A 70 -9.08 15.91 -18.64
N GLU A 71 -8.12 14.97 -18.65
CA GLU A 71 -7.00 14.98 -17.70
C GLU A 71 -6.10 16.21 -17.87
N LEU A 72 -5.79 16.57 -19.10
CA LEU A 72 -5.03 17.79 -19.42
C LEU A 72 -5.79 19.06 -18.98
N SER A 73 -7.10 19.08 -19.17
CA SER A 73 -7.94 20.26 -18.84
C SER A 73 -8.06 20.53 -17.34
N ARG A 74 -7.83 19.52 -16.49
CA ARG A 74 -8.11 19.55 -15.04
C ARG A 74 -7.55 20.78 -14.34
N ASN A 75 -6.30 21.13 -14.57
CA ASN A 75 -5.59 22.23 -13.89
C ASN A 75 -5.16 23.39 -14.80
N LEU A 76 -5.42 23.30 -16.11
CA LEU A 76 -5.02 24.34 -17.06
C LEU A 76 -5.83 25.64 -16.91
N GLY A 77 -7.11 25.54 -16.57
CA GLY A 77 -8.03 26.68 -16.55
C GLY A 77 -8.77 26.91 -17.88
N TRP A 78 -8.49 26.10 -18.89
CA TRP A 78 -9.24 26.02 -20.16
C TRP A 78 -9.47 24.57 -20.57
N LYS A 79 -10.45 24.36 -21.46
CA LYS A 79 -10.76 23.04 -21.99
C LYS A 79 -9.90 22.72 -23.21
N ILE A 80 -9.37 21.49 -23.26
CA ILE A 80 -8.78 20.88 -24.45
C ILE A 80 -9.88 20.07 -25.13
N ALA A 81 -10.07 20.28 -26.44
CA ALA A 81 -11.03 19.53 -27.23
C ALA A 81 -10.44 18.19 -27.68
N ALA A 82 -11.26 17.15 -27.67
CA ALA A 82 -10.98 15.87 -28.32
C ALA A 82 -11.85 15.73 -29.58
N GLU A 83 -11.28 15.34 -30.70
CA GLU A 83 -12.01 15.13 -31.93
C GLU A 83 -11.40 14.03 -32.83
N ALA A 84 -12.23 13.30 -33.51
CA ALA A 84 -11.81 12.36 -34.56
C ALA A 84 -11.73 13.07 -35.89
N THR A 85 -10.54 13.29 -36.42
CA THR A 85 -10.31 13.98 -37.70
C THR A 85 -8.94 13.65 -38.29
N GLN A 86 -8.82 13.70 -39.63
CA GLN A 86 -7.53 13.57 -40.29
C GLN A 86 -6.77 14.91 -40.40
N ARG A 87 -7.40 16.02 -40.01
CA ARG A 87 -6.79 17.34 -40.06
C ARG A 87 -5.98 17.60 -38.82
N MET A 88 -4.69 17.74 -38.96
CA MET A 88 -3.72 18.02 -37.88
C MET A 88 -3.22 19.46 -37.99
N ASN A 89 -3.24 20.19 -36.88
CA ASN A 89 -2.71 21.56 -36.78
C ASN A 89 -1.43 21.59 -35.91
N PRO A 90 -0.62 22.64 -36.01
CA PRO A 90 0.41 22.90 -35.01
C PRO A 90 -0.22 23.06 -33.62
N GLY A 91 0.39 22.44 -32.59
CA GLY A 91 -0.11 22.42 -31.22
C GLY A 91 -0.98 21.21 -30.88
N ASP A 92 -1.34 20.39 -31.88
CA ASP A 92 -2.16 19.19 -31.65
C ASP A 92 -1.35 18.05 -30.99
N ILE A 93 -2.06 17.26 -30.15
CA ILE A 93 -1.65 15.94 -29.69
C ILE A 93 -2.42 14.93 -30.56
N VAL A 94 -1.71 14.17 -31.38
CA VAL A 94 -2.28 13.30 -32.40
C VAL A 94 -2.12 11.84 -32.00
N LEU A 95 -3.23 11.11 -31.96
CA LEU A 95 -3.31 9.70 -31.63
C LEU A 95 -3.58 8.87 -32.88
N GLY A 96 -2.79 7.82 -33.11
CA GLY A 96 -2.94 6.90 -34.24
C GLY A 96 -2.61 5.45 -33.85
N LEU A 97 -2.93 4.52 -34.73
CA LEU A 97 -2.61 3.10 -34.59
C LEU A 97 -1.46 2.71 -35.53
N ASP A 98 -0.57 1.84 -35.04
CA ASP A 98 0.52 1.21 -35.81
C ASP A 98 0.52 -0.30 -35.54
N ALA A 99 -0.08 -1.07 -36.46
CA ALA A 99 -0.21 -2.52 -36.32
C ALA A 99 1.15 -3.28 -36.32
N THR A 100 2.26 -2.61 -36.56
CA THR A 100 3.60 -3.22 -36.46
C THR A 100 4.09 -3.32 -35.03
N LEU A 101 3.45 -2.60 -34.11
CA LEU A 101 3.79 -2.60 -32.68
C LEU A 101 3.06 -3.73 -31.96
N LYS A 102 3.60 -4.13 -30.79
CA LYS A 102 2.89 -5.03 -29.88
C LYS A 102 1.63 -4.34 -29.32
N PRO A 103 0.64 -5.08 -28.81
CA PRO A 103 -0.61 -4.50 -28.31
C PRO A 103 -0.44 -3.34 -27.32
N GLU A 104 0.41 -3.47 -26.30
CA GLU A 104 0.72 -2.38 -25.34
C GLU A 104 1.93 -1.53 -25.80
N GLY A 105 2.57 -1.85 -26.92
CA GLY A 105 3.71 -1.11 -27.44
C GLY A 105 3.30 0.22 -28.07
N TYR A 106 4.18 1.21 -28.03
CA TYR A 106 3.96 2.52 -28.62
C TYR A 106 5.24 3.20 -29.10
N ARG A 107 5.05 4.17 -30.01
CA ARG A 107 6.03 5.18 -30.39
C ARG A 107 5.43 6.56 -30.16
N MET A 108 6.23 7.48 -29.64
CA MET A 108 5.84 8.87 -29.47
C MET A 108 6.98 9.78 -29.92
N ARG A 109 6.63 10.75 -30.77
CA ARG A 109 7.52 11.86 -31.15
C ARG A 109 6.93 13.16 -30.64
N LEU A 110 7.64 13.85 -29.78
CA LEU A 110 7.26 15.14 -29.22
C LEU A 110 8.21 16.21 -29.73
N THR A 111 7.68 17.18 -30.42
CA THR A 111 8.36 18.35 -30.97
C THR A 111 7.71 19.63 -30.44
N GLY A 112 8.36 20.79 -30.57
CA GLY A 112 7.76 22.07 -30.17
C GLY A 112 6.44 22.41 -30.88
N THR A 113 6.16 21.74 -32.00
CA THR A 113 4.98 22.00 -32.82
C THR A 113 3.89 20.94 -32.68
N ARG A 114 4.19 19.70 -32.25
CA ARG A 114 3.22 18.61 -32.22
C ARG A 114 3.69 17.44 -31.37
N ALA A 115 2.72 16.74 -30.76
CA ALA A 115 2.91 15.43 -30.17
C ALA A 115 2.28 14.37 -31.09
N LEU A 116 3.06 13.42 -31.60
CA LEU A 116 2.59 12.31 -32.42
C LEU A 116 2.73 11.02 -31.61
N ILE A 117 1.62 10.32 -31.40
CA ILE A 117 1.53 9.09 -30.62
C ILE A 117 0.95 7.99 -31.51
N ALA A 118 1.65 6.86 -31.61
CA ALA A 118 1.18 5.66 -32.28
C ALA A 118 1.29 4.46 -31.36
N GLY A 119 0.21 3.70 -31.18
CA GLY A 119 0.16 2.47 -30.38
C GLY A 119 -0.20 1.25 -31.21
N GLY A 120 0.19 0.05 -30.76
CA GLY A 120 -0.19 -1.20 -31.42
C GLY A 120 -1.69 -1.46 -31.36
N THR A 121 -2.32 -1.00 -30.29
CA THR A 121 -3.78 -0.96 -30.08
C THR A 121 -4.14 0.31 -29.32
N GLU A 122 -5.43 0.51 -29.01
CA GLU A 122 -5.91 1.59 -28.11
C GLU A 122 -5.16 1.57 -26.79
N THR A 123 -4.89 0.38 -26.24
CA THR A 123 -4.10 0.21 -25.02
C THR A 123 -2.68 0.78 -25.17
N GLY A 124 -2.00 0.52 -26.28
CA GLY A 124 -0.67 1.08 -26.56
C GLY A 124 -0.69 2.61 -26.61
N VAL A 125 -1.70 3.19 -27.30
CA VAL A 125 -1.93 4.64 -27.32
C VAL A 125 -2.13 5.17 -25.90
N PHE A 126 -2.98 4.54 -25.12
CA PHE A 126 -3.21 4.92 -23.71
C PHE A 126 -1.90 4.88 -22.89
N ARG A 127 -1.06 3.83 -23.02
CA ARG A 127 0.25 3.76 -22.33
C ARG A 127 1.18 4.92 -22.73
N ALA A 128 1.18 5.31 -24.00
CA ALA A 128 1.95 6.47 -24.45
C ALA A 128 1.48 7.78 -23.83
N THR A 129 0.16 7.97 -23.69
CA THR A 129 -0.38 9.18 -23.02
C THR A 129 0.08 9.27 -21.56
N ARG A 130 0.28 8.14 -20.86
CA ARG A 130 0.83 8.13 -19.49
C ARG A 130 2.27 8.62 -19.46
N THR A 131 3.08 8.25 -20.45
CA THR A 131 4.44 8.78 -20.59
C THR A 131 4.42 10.27 -20.94
N LEU A 132 3.54 10.69 -21.85
CA LEU A 132 3.36 12.11 -22.18
C LEU A 132 3.05 12.95 -20.93
N LEU A 133 2.12 12.51 -20.10
CA LEU A 133 1.72 13.21 -18.88
C LEU A 133 2.85 13.34 -17.87
N GLN A 134 3.77 12.37 -17.81
CA GLN A 134 4.95 12.45 -16.96
C GLN A 134 5.99 13.47 -17.43
N LEU A 135 5.95 13.88 -18.70
CA LEU A 135 6.85 14.91 -19.25
C LEU A 135 6.42 16.34 -18.86
N PHE A 136 5.16 16.56 -18.48
CA PHE A 136 4.67 17.85 -18.01
C PHE A 136 4.96 18.07 -16.51
N PRO A 137 4.83 19.32 -16.00
CA PRO A 137 4.91 19.61 -14.57
C PRO A 137 3.96 18.75 -13.73
N ALA A 138 4.36 18.46 -12.49
CA ALA A 138 3.56 17.63 -11.57
C ALA A 138 2.18 18.21 -11.28
N GLU A 139 2.08 19.51 -11.30
CA GLU A 139 0.87 20.30 -11.04
C GLU A 139 -0.24 20.05 -12.07
N LEU A 140 0.10 19.51 -13.25
CA LEU A 140 -0.90 19.22 -14.28
C LEU A 140 -1.98 18.25 -13.78
N LEU A 141 -1.57 17.22 -13.03
CA LEU A 141 -2.45 16.20 -12.45
C LEU A 141 -2.64 16.35 -10.93
N ALA A 142 -2.23 17.48 -10.36
CA ALA A 142 -2.39 17.70 -8.92
C ALA A 142 -3.85 17.64 -8.47
N ALA A 143 -4.10 17.11 -7.27
CA ALA A 143 -5.42 17.02 -6.67
C ALA A 143 -6.03 18.41 -6.40
N ALA A 144 -5.18 19.40 -6.14
CA ALA A 144 -5.57 20.79 -5.95
C ALA A 144 -4.98 21.67 -7.06
N LYS A 145 -5.78 22.64 -7.53
CA LYS A 145 -5.32 23.62 -8.52
C LYS A 145 -4.12 24.41 -7.97
N PRO A 146 -3.01 24.51 -8.72
CA PRO A 146 -1.85 25.25 -8.26
C PRO A 146 -2.17 26.75 -8.08
N ALA A 147 -1.63 27.35 -7.00
CA ALA A 147 -1.83 28.77 -6.73
C ALA A 147 -1.23 29.68 -7.82
N LYS A 148 -0.16 29.21 -8.46
CA LYS A 148 0.47 29.86 -9.61
C LYS A 148 0.63 28.82 -10.72
N ALA A 149 0.15 29.12 -11.91
CA ALA A 149 0.30 28.24 -13.06
C ALA A 149 1.79 28.10 -13.40
N PRO A 150 2.31 26.86 -13.51
CA PRO A 150 3.66 26.61 -14.00
C PRO A 150 3.74 26.84 -15.51
N ASP A 151 4.94 26.66 -16.07
CA ASP A 151 5.09 26.56 -17.49
C ASP A 151 4.54 25.21 -17.99
N TRP A 152 3.34 25.22 -18.59
CA TRP A 152 2.67 24.05 -19.11
C TRP A 152 3.36 23.51 -20.37
N SER A 153 4.63 23.16 -20.24
CA SER A 153 5.43 22.62 -21.35
C SER A 153 6.13 21.32 -20.96
N ALA A 154 6.24 20.42 -21.93
CA ALA A 154 6.94 19.15 -21.83
C ALA A 154 8.27 19.19 -22.60
N ALA A 155 9.28 18.46 -22.10
CA ALA A 155 10.51 18.25 -22.82
C ALA A 155 10.28 17.38 -24.06
N CYS A 156 10.80 17.82 -25.22
CA CYS A 156 10.66 17.12 -26.48
C CYS A 156 11.61 15.93 -26.62
N GLY A 157 11.23 14.96 -27.45
CA GLY A 157 12.04 13.78 -27.73
C GLY A 157 11.31 12.70 -28.52
N ASP A 158 12.06 11.66 -28.86
CA ASP A 158 11.55 10.43 -29.45
C ASP A 158 11.54 9.32 -28.38
N PHE A 159 10.40 8.63 -28.27
CA PHE A 159 10.17 7.56 -27.32
C PHE A 159 9.67 6.32 -28.03
N GLU A 160 10.21 5.17 -27.66
CA GLU A 160 9.69 3.86 -28.06
C GLU A 160 9.66 2.94 -26.86
N ASP A 161 8.57 2.20 -26.66
CA ASP A 161 8.37 1.47 -25.44
C ASP A 161 7.38 0.31 -25.58
N GLN A 162 7.54 -0.72 -24.75
CA GLN A 162 6.67 -1.89 -24.69
C GLN A 162 6.93 -2.69 -23.41
N PRO A 163 5.93 -3.41 -22.87
CA PRO A 163 6.12 -4.22 -21.69
C PRO A 163 6.87 -5.53 -21.96
N THR A 164 7.61 -6.00 -20.96
CA THR A 164 8.23 -7.32 -20.91
C THR A 164 7.24 -8.40 -20.46
N LEU A 165 6.53 -8.16 -19.35
CA LEU A 165 5.54 -9.08 -18.80
C LEU A 165 4.12 -8.65 -19.17
N ARG A 166 3.24 -9.64 -19.36
CA ARG A 166 1.83 -9.40 -19.68
C ARG A 166 1.10 -8.68 -18.54
N TRP A 167 1.35 -9.07 -17.27
CA TRP A 167 0.65 -8.54 -16.11
C TRP A 167 1.59 -7.81 -15.14
N ARG A 168 1.19 -6.64 -14.74
CA ARG A 168 1.73 -5.82 -13.66
C ARG A 168 0.59 -5.63 -12.67
N VAL A 169 0.62 -6.43 -11.59
CA VAL A 169 -0.54 -6.61 -10.71
C VAL A 169 -0.38 -5.79 -9.44
N LEU A 170 -1.42 -5.06 -9.08
CA LEU A 170 -1.57 -4.49 -7.75
C LEU A 170 -2.62 -5.27 -6.98
N ASP A 171 -2.22 -5.85 -5.84
CA ASP A 171 -3.12 -6.47 -4.88
C ASP A 171 -3.71 -5.39 -3.96
N VAL A 172 -5.02 -5.31 -3.93
CA VAL A 172 -5.75 -4.45 -2.99
C VAL A 172 -6.53 -5.34 -2.03
N ASP A 173 -6.18 -5.28 -0.76
CA ASP A 173 -6.88 -5.98 0.30
C ASP A 173 -7.98 -5.08 0.87
N ALA A 174 -9.22 -5.30 0.43
CA ALA A 174 -10.40 -4.69 1.02
C ALA A 174 -11.15 -5.66 1.96
N GLY A 175 -10.69 -6.90 2.07
CA GLY A 175 -11.32 -7.92 2.92
C GLY A 175 -11.15 -7.59 4.40
N PHE A 176 -9.94 -7.28 4.85
CA PHE A 176 -9.70 -6.90 6.24
C PHE A 176 -10.30 -5.53 6.55
N PHE A 177 -10.09 -4.53 5.69
CA PHE A 177 -10.58 -3.17 5.88
C PHE A 177 -11.33 -2.71 4.64
N HIS A 178 -12.53 -2.17 4.87
CA HIS A 178 -13.30 -1.58 3.77
C HIS A 178 -12.52 -0.41 3.16
N LYS A 179 -12.20 -0.52 1.89
CA LYS A 179 -11.59 0.56 1.12
C LYS A 179 -12.71 1.31 0.37
N PRO A 180 -13.02 2.55 0.71
CA PRO A 180 -14.05 3.32 0.01
C PRO A 180 -13.82 3.35 -1.50
N LYS A 181 -14.88 3.37 -2.28
CA LYS A 181 -14.84 3.43 -3.74
C LYS A 181 -13.93 4.55 -4.25
N GLU A 182 -14.02 5.73 -3.68
CA GLU A 182 -13.24 6.91 -4.07
C GLU A 182 -11.72 6.66 -3.94
N VAL A 183 -11.32 5.89 -2.94
CA VAL A 183 -9.91 5.49 -2.76
C VAL A 183 -9.49 4.50 -3.86
N LEU A 184 -10.35 3.55 -4.22
CA LEU A 184 -10.08 2.62 -5.31
C LEU A 184 -9.96 3.35 -6.66
N LEU A 185 -10.83 4.32 -6.93
CA LEU A 185 -10.76 5.12 -8.16
C LEU A 185 -9.44 5.92 -8.23
N ARG A 186 -9.02 6.49 -7.10
CA ARG A 186 -7.74 7.18 -6.98
C ARG A 186 -6.56 6.23 -7.20
N ASP A 187 -6.60 5.02 -6.62
CA ASP A 187 -5.57 4.00 -6.83
C ASP A 187 -5.46 3.58 -8.30
N LEU A 188 -6.62 3.44 -9.00
CA LEU A 188 -6.67 3.16 -10.42
C LEU A 188 -6.03 4.27 -11.28
N ASP A 189 -6.16 5.54 -10.89
CA ASP A 189 -5.46 6.64 -11.57
C ASP A 189 -3.94 6.49 -11.45
N GLN A 190 -3.42 6.12 -10.27
CA GLN A 190 -1.99 5.90 -10.08
C GLN A 190 -1.51 4.64 -10.81
N MET A 191 -2.28 3.56 -10.75
CA MET A 191 -1.98 2.36 -11.53
C MET A 191 -1.84 2.69 -13.02
N ALA A 192 -2.81 3.42 -13.57
CA ALA A 192 -2.79 3.87 -14.96
C ALA A 192 -1.53 4.69 -15.26
N GLN A 193 -1.22 5.68 -14.41
CA GLN A 193 -0.07 6.59 -14.57
C GLN A 193 1.26 5.84 -14.65
N HIS A 194 1.38 4.71 -13.95
CA HIS A 194 2.57 3.87 -13.92
C HIS A 194 2.43 2.57 -14.72
N LYS A 195 1.46 2.51 -15.65
CA LYS A 195 1.26 1.40 -16.59
C LYS A 195 0.99 0.04 -15.92
N ILE A 196 0.53 0.03 -14.67
CA ILE A 196 -0.01 -1.16 -14.00
C ILE A 196 -1.34 -1.49 -14.64
N ASN A 197 -1.56 -2.77 -15.01
CA ASN A 197 -2.68 -3.16 -15.86
C ASN A 197 -3.63 -4.20 -15.26
N VAL A 198 -3.37 -4.64 -14.04
CA VAL A 198 -4.25 -5.58 -13.33
C VAL A 198 -4.45 -5.12 -11.89
N LEU A 199 -5.70 -4.90 -11.49
CA LEU A 199 -6.14 -4.74 -10.11
C LEU A 199 -6.66 -6.10 -9.61
N ARG A 200 -6.02 -6.68 -8.62
CA ARG A 200 -6.51 -7.88 -7.95
C ARG A 200 -7.14 -7.47 -6.62
N TRP A 201 -8.46 -7.59 -6.54
CA TRP A 201 -9.28 -7.00 -5.48
C TRP A 201 -9.81 -8.08 -4.54
N LEU A 202 -9.21 -8.20 -3.35
CA LEU A 202 -9.65 -9.12 -2.31
C LEU A 202 -10.91 -8.57 -1.61
N LEU A 203 -12.00 -9.31 -1.70
CA LEU A 203 -13.35 -8.90 -1.29
C LEU A 203 -13.84 -9.57 -0.01
N ASN A 204 -13.03 -10.47 0.58
CA ASN A 204 -13.35 -11.03 1.90
C ASN A 204 -12.08 -11.49 2.62
N ALA A 205 -12.07 -11.40 3.94
CA ALA A 205 -11.02 -11.96 4.80
C ALA A 205 -11.59 -12.20 6.21
N GLU A 206 -11.21 -13.31 6.85
CA GLU A 206 -11.51 -13.63 8.25
C GLU A 206 -12.99 -13.42 8.64
N GLY A 207 -13.90 -13.88 7.79
CA GLY A 207 -15.36 -13.74 8.03
C GLY A 207 -15.96 -12.40 7.61
N ASN A 208 -15.15 -11.43 7.19
CA ASN A 208 -15.63 -10.15 6.68
C ASN A 208 -15.89 -10.25 5.17
N TRP A 209 -17.12 -10.08 4.74
CA TRP A 209 -17.53 -10.12 3.34
C TRP A 209 -17.86 -8.72 2.83
N ARG A 210 -17.10 -8.25 1.82
CA ARG A 210 -17.34 -6.98 1.15
C ARG A 210 -18.11 -7.13 -0.15
N LEU A 211 -18.22 -8.39 -0.65
CA LEU A 211 -18.98 -8.74 -1.83
C LEU A 211 -20.47 -8.94 -1.47
N PRO A 212 -21.42 -8.29 -2.14
CA PRO A 212 -22.83 -8.57 -1.97
C PRO A 212 -23.18 -9.92 -2.67
N VAL A 213 -23.56 -10.92 -1.91
CA VAL A 213 -24.04 -12.22 -2.41
C VAL A 213 -25.52 -12.27 -2.18
N ASP A 214 -26.34 -12.13 -3.25
CA ASP A 214 -27.81 -11.93 -3.14
C ASP A 214 -28.53 -12.99 -2.30
N LYS A 215 -28.11 -14.26 -2.43
CA LYS A 215 -28.72 -15.37 -1.69
C LYS A 215 -28.19 -15.47 -0.25
N HIS A 216 -27.17 -14.70 0.10
CA HIS A 216 -26.49 -14.73 1.39
C HIS A 216 -26.26 -13.31 1.93
N PRO A 217 -27.34 -12.51 2.10
CA PRO A 217 -27.22 -11.12 2.57
C PRO A 217 -26.61 -11.03 3.98
N GLU A 218 -26.76 -12.06 4.79
CA GLU A 218 -26.19 -12.17 6.14
C GLU A 218 -24.67 -12.03 6.14
N LEU A 219 -23.97 -12.42 5.08
CA LEU A 219 -22.51 -12.31 4.97
C LEU A 219 -22.05 -10.85 5.01
N ALA A 220 -22.77 -9.97 4.32
CA ALA A 220 -22.46 -8.55 4.29
C ALA A 220 -23.04 -7.79 5.50
N GLU A 221 -24.15 -8.28 6.07
CA GLU A 221 -24.80 -7.63 7.22
C GLU A 221 -24.01 -7.76 8.51
N ALA A 222 -23.27 -8.85 8.68
CA ALA A 222 -22.40 -9.07 9.83
C ALA A 222 -21.37 -7.93 10.03
N ILE A 223 -21.06 -7.18 8.98
CA ILE A 223 -20.09 -6.09 9.00
C ILE A 223 -20.70 -4.68 8.90
N LYS A 224 -21.99 -4.54 8.58
CA LYS A 224 -22.67 -3.24 8.46
C LYS A 224 -22.81 -2.50 9.79
N GLY A 225 -22.90 -3.21 10.90
CA GLY A 225 -23.23 -2.66 12.21
C GLY A 225 -22.07 -2.50 13.19
N ALA A 226 -20.92 -3.01 12.86
CA ALA A 226 -19.75 -2.94 13.74
C ALA A 226 -18.71 -1.97 13.17
N PRO A 227 -18.67 -0.70 13.64
CA PRO A 227 -17.48 0.09 13.46
C PRO A 227 -16.37 -0.58 14.28
N ARG A 228 -15.67 -1.53 13.69
CA ARG A 228 -14.49 -2.10 14.31
C ARG A 228 -13.40 -1.07 14.13
N SER A 229 -13.00 -0.44 15.25
CA SER A 229 -11.77 0.32 15.23
C SER A 229 -10.63 -0.68 15.13
N TYR A 230 -9.60 -0.31 14.42
CA TYR A 230 -8.37 -1.07 14.32
C TYR A 230 -7.80 -1.52 15.70
N GLU A 231 -8.04 -0.75 16.75
CA GLU A 231 -7.64 -1.03 18.13
C GLU A 231 -8.36 -2.24 18.73
N GLU A 232 -9.58 -2.54 18.27
CA GLU A 232 -10.38 -3.64 18.79
C GLU A 232 -10.03 -5.00 18.17
N GLU A 233 -9.45 -5.01 16.97
CA GLU A 233 -9.28 -6.26 16.23
C GLU A 233 -7.90 -6.93 16.34
N ARG A 234 -6.81 -6.21 16.63
CA ARG A 234 -5.48 -6.85 16.75
C ARG A 234 -4.49 -6.10 17.66
N PRO A 235 -4.15 -6.68 18.82
CA PRO A 235 -3.05 -6.19 19.63
C PRO A 235 -1.65 -6.42 19.02
N THR A 236 -1.53 -7.02 17.86
CA THR A 236 -0.27 -7.53 17.30
C THR A 236 0.32 -6.73 16.15
N ILE A 237 -0.20 -5.56 15.80
CA ILE A 237 0.44 -4.75 14.77
C ILE A 237 1.62 -3.99 15.37
N ARG A 238 2.71 -4.03 14.63
CA ARG A 238 4.04 -3.53 14.97
C ARG A 238 3.99 -2.09 15.48
N GLY A 239 4.56 -1.83 16.65
CA GLY A 239 4.37 -0.61 17.43
C GLY A 239 4.64 0.73 16.72
N ASP A 240 5.54 0.74 15.72
CA ASP A 240 5.88 1.93 14.93
C ASP A 240 4.78 2.36 13.95
N GLU A 241 4.01 1.41 13.44
CA GLU A 241 2.94 1.66 12.48
C GLU A 241 1.64 2.06 13.17
N ARG A 242 1.36 1.55 14.37
CA ARG A 242 0.23 1.96 15.18
C ARG A 242 0.22 3.46 15.48
N GLU A 243 1.36 3.98 15.85
CA GLU A 243 1.46 5.37 16.28
C GLU A 243 1.24 6.38 15.16
N LEU A 244 1.55 6.01 13.91
CA LEU A 244 1.39 6.91 12.75
C LEU A 244 -0.05 7.07 12.31
N TYR A 245 -0.89 6.03 12.50
CA TYR A 245 -2.10 5.87 11.71
C TYR A 245 -3.34 5.48 12.50
N GLN A 246 -3.29 5.49 13.82
CA GLN A 246 -4.47 5.28 14.67
C GLN A 246 -5.48 6.40 14.46
N ALA A 247 -6.27 6.30 13.42
CA ALA A 247 -7.27 7.30 13.11
C ALA A 247 -8.61 7.03 13.80
N GLY A 248 -8.79 5.94 14.54
CA GLY A 248 -10.07 5.60 15.18
C GLY A 248 -11.26 5.60 14.19
N ARG A 249 -11.00 5.42 12.89
CA ARG A 249 -12.04 5.44 11.86
C ARG A 249 -12.65 4.07 11.72
N PRO A 250 -13.99 3.96 11.66
CA PRO A 250 -14.65 2.69 11.42
C PRO A 250 -14.26 2.16 10.03
N HIS A 251 -13.86 0.89 9.97
CA HIS A 251 -13.49 0.18 8.75
C HIS A 251 -14.58 -0.81 8.31
N GLY A 252 -15.78 -0.68 8.85
CA GLY A 252 -16.94 -1.46 8.47
C GLY A 252 -17.48 -1.05 7.10
N GLY A 253 -18.17 -1.97 6.44
CA GLY A 253 -18.86 -1.70 5.19
C GLY A 253 -18.71 -2.84 4.17
N ALA A 254 -19.70 -2.96 3.29
CA ALA A 254 -19.66 -3.81 2.12
C ALA A 254 -19.93 -2.93 0.90
N TYR A 255 -19.43 -3.36 -0.25
CA TYR A 255 -19.72 -2.67 -1.51
C TYR A 255 -21.14 -2.96 -1.96
N THR A 256 -21.78 -1.96 -2.55
CA THR A 256 -22.97 -2.17 -3.36
C THR A 256 -22.58 -2.69 -4.74
N GLU A 257 -23.51 -3.32 -5.44
CA GLU A 257 -23.27 -3.76 -6.82
C GLU A 257 -22.91 -2.59 -7.74
N ASP A 258 -23.55 -1.43 -7.53
CA ASP A 258 -23.30 -0.24 -8.36
C ASP A 258 -21.91 0.32 -8.12
N GLU A 259 -21.41 0.32 -6.89
CA GLU A 259 -20.02 0.70 -6.60
C GLU A 259 -19.03 -0.24 -7.26
N ILE A 260 -19.29 -1.56 -7.23
CA ILE A 260 -18.44 -2.54 -7.92
C ILE A 260 -18.45 -2.28 -9.43
N ARG A 261 -19.63 -2.10 -10.04
CA ARG A 261 -19.75 -1.81 -11.48
C ARG A 261 -19.05 -0.52 -11.87
N GLU A 262 -19.15 0.53 -11.04
CA GLU A 262 -18.46 1.80 -11.27
C GLU A 262 -16.93 1.62 -11.24
N VAL A 263 -16.39 0.93 -10.22
CA VAL A 263 -14.94 0.65 -10.13
C VAL A 263 -14.47 -0.15 -11.36
N VAL A 264 -15.21 -1.18 -11.75
CA VAL A 264 -14.88 -2.02 -12.92
C VAL A 264 -14.92 -1.21 -14.21
N ALA A 265 -15.94 -0.37 -14.42
CA ALA A 265 -16.04 0.49 -15.57
C ALA A 265 -14.92 1.54 -15.63
N TYR A 266 -14.59 2.14 -14.49
CA TYR A 266 -13.50 3.11 -14.35
C TYR A 266 -12.13 2.50 -14.66
N ALA A 267 -11.88 1.29 -14.16
CA ALA A 267 -10.68 0.52 -14.46
C ALA A 267 -10.56 0.20 -15.95
N ARG A 268 -11.67 -0.27 -16.56
CA ARG A 268 -11.74 -0.60 -18.00
C ARG A 268 -11.39 0.60 -18.88
N ALA A 269 -11.90 1.79 -18.57
CA ALA A 269 -11.57 3.03 -19.28
C ALA A 269 -10.09 3.40 -19.18
N ARG A 270 -9.33 2.77 -18.27
CA ARG A 270 -7.88 2.93 -18.07
C ARG A 270 -7.07 1.72 -18.51
N HIS A 271 -7.69 0.82 -19.26
CA HIS A 271 -7.09 -0.44 -19.70
C HIS A 271 -6.48 -1.24 -18.53
N ILE A 272 -7.21 -1.28 -17.40
CA ILE A 272 -6.88 -2.06 -16.22
C ILE A 272 -7.93 -3.15 -16.06
N GLU A 273 -7.49 -4.40 -16.01
CA GLU A 273 -8.35 -5.54 -15.73
C GLU A 273 -8.56 -5.67 -14.21
N VAL A 274 -9.81 -5.84 -13.79
CA VAL A 274 -10.13 -6.10 -12.39
C VAL A 274 -10.35 -7.60 -12.20
N ILE A 275 -9.49 -8.24 -11.41
CA ILE A 275 -9.60 -9.64 -11.02
C ILE A 275 -10.15 -9.66 -9.59
N PRO A 276 -11.44 -10.02 -9.39
CA PRO A 276 -11.97 -10.21 -8.05
C PRO A 276 -11.30 -11.40 -7.39
N ARG A 277 -10.97 -11.25 -6.13
CA ARG A 277 -10.37 -12.29 -5.31
C ARG A 277 -11.20 -12.55 -4.08
N VAL A 278 -11.50 -13.81 -3.82
CA VAL A 278 -12.21 -14.26 -2.60
C VAL A 278 -11.46 -15.43 -1.97
N ARG A 279 -11.61 -15.55 -0.67
CA ARG A 279 -11.17 -16.70 0.12
C ARG A 279 -12.40 -17.53 0.45
N LEU A 280 -12.38 -18.81 0.10
CA LEU A 280 -13.41 -19.76 0.45
C LEU A 280 -12.83 -20.76 1.44
N ASP A 281 -13.59 -21.03 2.49
CA ASP A 281 -13.21 -22.02 3.49
C ASP A 281 -13.19 -23.41 2.90
N PHE A 282 -12.21 -24.22 3.27
CA PHE A 282 -12.15 -25.63 2.91
C PHE A 282 -13.23 -26.40 3.68
N ALA A 283 -14.37 -26.56 3.05
CA ALA A 283 -15.54 -27.25 3.57
C ALA A 283 -16.31 -27.90 2.41
N LEU A 284 -16.85 -29.09 2.64
CA LEU A 284 -17.42 -29.93 1.60
C LEU A 284 -18.85 -30.38 1.91
N GLU A 285 -19.48 -29.81 2.94
CA GLU A 285 -20.90 -30.06 3.20
C GLU A 285 -21.77 -29.47 2.07
N PRO A 286 -22.98 -30.01 1.82
CA PRO A 286 -23.81 -29.53 0.71
C PRO A 286 -24.10 -28.04 0.74
N GLU A 287 -24.33 -27.47 1.92
CA GLU A 287 -24.52 -26.02 2.14
C GLU A 287 -23.30 -25.20 1.82
N ASP A 288 -22.09 -25.66 2.20
CA ASP A 288 -20.83 -25.00 1.90
C ASP A 288 -20.60 -24.95 0.38
N ARG A 289 -20.89 -26.05 -0.31
CA ARG A 289 -20.76 -26.14 -1.78
C ARG A 289 -21.81 -25.27 -2.50
N ALA A 290 -23.01 -25.14 -1.95
CA ALA A 290 -24.01 -24.22 -2.47
C ALA A 290 -23.54 -22.76 -2.35
N LEU A 291 -23.04 -22.36 -1.19
CA LEU A 291 -22.46 -21.05 -0.98
C LEU A 291 -21.30 -20.77 -1.97
N GLN A 292 -20.38 -21.73 -2.15
CA GLN A 292 -19.27 -21.59 -3.10
C GLN A 292 -19.77 -21.33 -4.53
N ALA A 293 -20.82 -22.03 -4.96
CA ALA A 293 -21.43 -21.84 -6.27
C ALA A 293 -22.10 -20.46 -6.41
N ASP A 294 -22.84 -20.01 -5.39
CA ASP A 294 -23.51 -18.71 -5.38
C ASP A 294 -22.52 -17.55 -5.36
N VAL A 295 -21.38 -17.69 -4.68
CA VAL A 295 -20.28 -16.74 -4.74
C VAL A 295 -19.69 -16.67 -6.15
N LEU A 296 -19.45 -17.82 -6.80
CA LEU A 296 -18.94 -17.83 -8.19
C LEU A 296 -19.94 -17.16 -9.15
N ASP A 297 -21.25 -17.43 -9.03
CA ASP A 297 -22.25 -16.77 -9.85
C ASP A 297 -22.25 -15.25 -9.67
N THR A 298 -22.10 -14.79 -8.43
CA THR A 298 -21.99 -13.35 -8.09
C THR A 298 -20.75 -12.73 -8.71
N LEU A 299 -19.57 -13.38 -8.61
CA LEU A 299 -18.34 -12.90 -9.22
C LEU A 299 -18.45 -12.79 -10.75
N VAL A 300 -19.05 -13.80 -11.39
CA VAL A 300 -19.25 -13.79 -12.84
C VAL A 300 -20.19 -12.67 -13.29
N ARG A 301 -21.23 -12.40 -12.52
CA ARG A 301 -22.22 -11.35 -12.81
C ARG A 301 -21.66 -9.94 -12.66
N LEU A 302 -20.87 -9.71 -11.63
CA LEU A 302 -20.36 -8.37 -11.31
C LEU A 302 -19.03 -8.02 -12.01
N PHE A 303 -18.23 -9.02 -12.36
CA PHE A 303 -16.92 -8.84 -12.97
C PHE A 303 -16.88 -9.45 -14.38
N PRO A 304 -17.02 -8.62 -15.42
CA PRO A 304 -17.08 -9.10 -16.82
C PRO A 304 -15.73 -9.62 -17.35
N GLY A 305 -14.60 -9.31 -16.72
CA GLY A 305 -13.26 -9.76 -17.10
C GLY A 305 -13.13 -11.29 -17.22
N GLU A 306 -12.09 -11.74 -17.91
CA GLU A 306 -11.85 -13.18 -18.15
C GLU A 306 -11.47 -13.95 -16.87
N PHE A 307 -10.87 -13.27 -15.89
CA PHE A 307 -10.21 -13.90 -14.75
C PHE A 307 -10.95 -13.66 -13.42
N ILE A 308 -10.95 -14.68 -12.57
CA ILE A 308 -11.36 -14.61 -11.16
C ILE A 308 -10.35 -15.34 -10.31
N GLN A 309 -10.17 -14.94 -9.06
CA GLN A 309 -9.30 -15.66 -8.12
C GLN A 309 -10.10 -16.20 -6.94
N VAL A 310 -9.94 -17.49 -6.67
CA VAL A 310 -10.51 -18.15 -5.51
C VAL A 310 -9.42 -18.90 -4.77
N ASP A 311 -9.18 -18.48 -3.54
CA ASP A 311 -8.22 -19.14 -2.65
C ASP A 311 -8.97 -20.03 -1.68
N VAL A 312 -8.62 -21.31 -1.62
CA VAL A 312 -9.18 -22.23 -0.64
C VAL A 312 -8.33 -22.18 0.63
N VAL A 313 -8.92 -21.69 1.72
CA VAL A 313 -8.25 -21.52 3.03
C VAL A 313 -8.81 -22.48 4.06
N ASP A 314 -8.08 -22.68 5.16
CA ASP A 314 -8.55 -23.51 6.24
C ASP A 314 -9.77 -22.90 6.92
N HIS A 315 -10.80 -23.73 7.10
CA HIS A 315 -11.98 -23.33 7.86
C HIS A 315 -11.61 -23.13 9.34
N PRO A 316 -12.14 -22.12 10.06
CA PRO A 316 -11.84 -21.92 11.48
C PRO A 316 -12.16 -23.16 12.35
N ARG A 317 -13.16 -23.97 11.94
CA ARG A 317 -13.51 -25.26 12.57
C ARG A 317 -13.11 -26.43 11.67
N LEU A 318 -11.89 -26.40 11.15
CA LEU A 318 -11.40 -27.43 10.21
C LEU A 318 -11.55 -28.88 10.75
N PRO A 319 -11.19 -29.19 12.01
CA PRO A 319 -11.36 -30.56 12.54
C PRO A 319 -12.80 -31.08 12.46
N GLU A 320 -13.79 -30.22 12.74
CA GLU A 320 -15.20 -30.56 12.66
C GLU A 320 -15.63 -30.80 11.21
N LYS A 321 -15.19 -29.95 10.28
CA LYS A 321 -15.47 -30.08 8.85
C LYS A 321 -14.87 -31.37 8.26
N LEU A 322 -13.66 -31.75 8.67
CA LEU A 322 -13.04 -33.02 8.26
C LEU A 322 -13.72 -34.27 8.88
N ALA A 323 -14.43 -34.11 9.97
CA ALA A 323 -15.24 -35.19 10.57
C ALA A 323 -16.65 -35.30 9.95
N GLY A 324 -17.08 -34.30 9.18
CA GLY A 324 -18.42 -34.20 8.63
C GLY A 324 -18.79 -35.26 7.61
N PRO A 325 -20.10 -35.52 7.41
CA PRO A 325 -20.58 -36.51 6.45
C PRO A 325 -20.27 -36.13 4.99
N GLY A 326 -20.35 -34.83 4.63
CA GLY A 326 -20.05 -34.36 3.30
C GLY A 326 -18.60 -34.60 2.93
N PHE A 327 -17.66 -34.33 3.84
CA PHE A 327 -16.26 -34.62 3.63
C PHE A 327 -15.97 -36.10 3.40
N LYS A 328 -16.52 -36.97 4.27
CA LYS A 328 -16.40 -38.45 4.16
C LYS A 328 -16.99 -38.96 2.85
N LYS A 329 -18.14 -38.42 2.45
CA LYS A 329 -18.79 -38.78 1.20
C LYS A 329 -17.90 -38.45 0.00
N VAL A 330 -17.34 -37.26 -0.05
CA VAL A 330 -16.42 -36.83 -1.14
C VAL A 330 -15.17 -37.70 -1.18
N LEU A 331 -14.54 -38.03 -0.03
CA LEU A 331 -13.40 -38.95 0.00
C LEU A 331 -13.73 -40.30 -0.61
N THR A 332 -14.94 -40.85 -0.31
CA THR A 332 -15.37 -42.17 -0.81
C THR A 332 -15.73 -42.11 -2.29
N ASP A 333 -16.55 -41.16 -2.70
CA ASP A 333 -17.07 -41.07 -4.07
C ASP A 333 -15.93 -40.77 -5.08
N GLU A 334 -14.96 -39.96 -4.68
CA GLU A 334 -13.84 -39.54 -5.53
C GLU A 334 -12.55 -40.37 -5.27
N SER A 335 -12.60 -41.36 -4.38
CA SER A 335 -11.45 -42.21 -4.02
C SER A 335 -10.22 -41.42 -3.58
N LEU A 336 -10.41 -40.42 -2.73
CA LEU A 336 -9.35 -39.50 -2.30
C LEU A 336 -8.65 -39.99 -1.02
N ALA A 337 -7.32 -39.80 -0.98
CA ALA A 337 -6.47 -40.31 0.10
C ALA A 337 -6.42 -39.42 1.36
N GLY A 338 -7.34 -38.45 1.52
CA GLY A 338 -7.39 -37.57 2.70
C GLY A 338 -7.58 -36.09 2.38
N ALA A 339 -7.35 -35.23 3.39
CA ALA A 339 -7.69 -33.82 3.32
C ALA A 339 -6.94 -33.06 2.21
N GLU A 340 -5.66 -33.30 2.01
CA GLU A 340 -4.88 -32.62 0.96
C GLU A 340 -5.38 -33.00 -0.45
N ALA A 341 -5.65 -34.28 -0.70
CA ALA A 341 -6.23 -34.71 -1.97
C ALA A 341 -7.61 -34.11 -2.20
N ALA A 342 -8.44 -34.02 -1.14
CA ALA A 342 -9.75 -33.40 -1.20
C ALA A 342 -9.68 -31.88 -1.45
N ARG A 343 -8.65 -31.19 -0.92
CA ARG A 343 -8.41 -29.77 -1.19
C ARG A 343 -8.09 -29.53 -2.67
N VAL A 344 -7.17 -30.31 -3.23
CA VAL A 344 -6.81 -30.24 -4.65
C VAL A 344 -8.00 -30.58 -5.53
N TRP A 345 -8.78 -31.59 -5.13
CA TRP A 345 -10.03 -31.94 -5.82
C TRP A 345 -11.02 -30.77 -5.82
N LEU A 346 -11.27 -30.12 -4.66
CA LEU A 346 -12.15 -28.95 -4.55
C LEU A 346 -11.65 -27.80 -5.46
N GLN A 347 -10.37 -27.51 -5.44
CA GLN A 347 -9.80 -26.51 -6.33
C GLN A 347 -10.03 -26.87 -7.81
N GLY A 348 -9.87 -28.15 -8.18
CA GLY A 348 -10.19 -28.64 -9.52
C GLY A 348 -11.66 -28.50 -9.90
N GLU A 349 -12.58 -28.73 -8.97
CA GLU A 349 -14.00 -28.50 -9.18
C GLU A 349 -14.33 -27.00 -9.36
N LEU A 350 -13.70 -26.12 -8.58
CA LEU A 350 -13.84 -24.67 -8.75
C LEU A 350 -13.31 -24.21 -10.12
N VAL A 351 -12.20 -24.78 -10.61
CA VAL A 351 -11.68 -24.52 -11.97
C VAL A 351 -12.72 -24.93 -13.02
N LYS A 352 -13.31 -26.13 -12.91
CA LYS A 352 -14.34 -26.60 -13.85
C LYS A 352 -15.58 -25.70 -13.81
N GLN A 353 -16.04 -25.31 -12.62
CA GLN A 353 -17.19 -24.42 -12.45
C GLN A 353 -16.93 -23.03 -13.03
N ALA A 354 -15.72 -22.48 -12.85
CA ALA A 354 -15.31 -21.22 -13.46
C ALA A 354 -15.30 -21.33 -15.00
N ALA A 355 -14.70 -22.41 -15.53
CA ALA A 355 -14.64 -22.66 -16.97
C ALA A 355 -16.03 -22.80 -17.59
N ALA A 356 -16.97 -23.48 -16.92
CA ALA A 356 -18.37 -23.58 -17.37
C ALA A 356 -19.05 -22.21 -17.46
N ARG A 357 -18.59 -21.23 -16.71
CA ARG A 357 -19.02 -19.82 -16.71
C ARG A 357 -18.16 -18.94 -17.61
N LYS A 358 -17.32 -19.52 -18.45
CA LYS A 358 -16.36 -18.84 -19.35
C LYS A 358 -15.35 -17.95 -18.61
N LYS A 359 -14.95 -18.35 -17.41
CA LYS A 359 -13.91 -17.72 -16.61
C LYS A 359 -12.70 -18.61 -16.46
N ARG A 360 -11.53 -17.99 -16.32
CA ARG A 360 -10.28 -18.65 -15.94
C ARG A 360 -10.01 -18.37 -14.48
N LEU A 361 -9.74 -19.42 -13.73
CA LEU A 361 -9.55 -19.34 -12.29
C LEU A 361 -8.08 -19.24 -11.92
N LEU A 362 -7.76 -18.25 -11.09
CA LEU A 362 -6.50 -18.17 -10.36
C LEU A 362 -6.72 -18.81 -8.97
N THR A 363 -5.71 -19.50 -8.47
CA THR A 363 -5.68 -19.99 -7.08
C THR A 363 -4.30 -19.77 -6.49
N ARG A 364 -4.27 -19.32 -5.23
CA ARG A 364 -3.03 -19.18 -4.47
C ARG A 364 -2.68 -20.49 -3.81
N LEU A 365 -1.43 -20.89 -3.96
CA LEU A 365 -0.88 -22.01 -3.23
C LEU A 365 -0.12 -21.50 -2.00
N TRP A 366 -0.32 -22.19 -0.90
CA TRP A 366 0.30 -21.91 0.39
C TRP A 366 1.32 -23.00 0.70
N GLY A 367 2.55 -22.60 1.02
CA GLY A 367 3.61 -23.51 1.42
C GLY A 367 4.84 -22.72 1.82
N SER A 368 5.65 -23.28 2.69
CA SER A 368 6.90 -22.65 3.16
C SER A 368 8.12 -23.11 2.35
N THR A 369 7.98 -24.16 1.55
CA THR A 369 9.03 -24.67 0.66
C THR A 369 8.49 -24.98 -0.73
N ALA A 370 9.39 -25.10 -1.73
CA ALA A 370 9.00 -25.52 -3.06
C ALA A 370 8.38 -26.92 -3.06
N GLU A 371 8.88 -27.81 -2.21
CA GLU A 371 8.37 -29.17 -2.08
C GLU A 371 6.94 -29.20 -1.52
N GLU A 372 6.64 -28.38 -0.51
CA GLU A 372 5.28 -28.24 0.02
C GLU A 372 4.31 -27.68 -1.00
N LEU A 373 4.75 -26.70 -1.83
CA LEU A 373 3.94 -26.11 -2.90
C LEU A 373 3.61 -27.11 -4.02
N LEU A 374 4.52 -28.03 -4.31
CA LEU A 374 4.38 -28.99 -5.42
C LEU A 374 3.75 -30.32 -4.98
N LYS A 375 3.87 -30.66 -3.70
CA LYS A 375 3.49 -31.97 -3.14
C LYS A 375 2.00 -32.33 -3.26
N PRO A 376 1.03 -31.41 -3.06
CA PRO A 376 -0.38 -31.73 -3.14
C PRO A 376 -0.88 -32.01 -4.56
N GLY A 377 -0.09 -31.70 -5.58
CA GLY A 377 -0.54 -31.58 -6.96
C GLY A 377 -1.21 -30.24 -7.22
N THR A 378 -1.38 -29.92 -8.49
CA THR A 378 -2.02 -28.67 -8.92
C THR A 378 -3.26 -28.95 -9.74
N PRO A 379 -4.36 -28.22 -9.54
CA PRO A 379 -5.56 -28.41 -10.31
C PRO A 379 -5.30 -28.03 -11.78
N LYS A 380 -5.54 -28.97 -12.71
CA LYS A 380 -5.35 -28.74 -14.13
C LYS A 380 -6.20 -27.56 -14.61
N GLY A 381 -5.59 -26.65 -15.38
CA GLY A 381 -6.25 -25.47 -15.93
C GLY A 381 -6.30 -24.25 -15.00
N ALA A 382 -5.86 -24.40 -13.74
CA ALA A 382 -5.70 -23.25 -12.86
C ALA A 382 -4.49 -22.40 -13.28
N ILE A 383 -4.61 -21.09 -13.11
CA ILE A 383 -3.48 -20.17 -13.08
C ILE A 383 -2.96 -20.12 -11.65
N ILE A 384 -1.67 -20.32 -11.48
CA ILE A 384 -1.07 -20.37 -10.15
C ILE A 384 -0.66 -18.97 -9.69
N ASP A 385 -1.19 -18.53 -8.57
CA ASP A 385 -0.68 -17.38 -7.83
C ASP A 385 0.38 -17.88 -6.85
N LEU A 386 1.64 -17.83 -7.29
CA LEU A 386 2.79 -18.26 -6.50
C LEU A 386 3.21 -17.13 -5.56
N LEU A 387 2.93 -17.32 -4.28
CA LEU A 387 3.38 -16.37 -3.27
C LEU A 387 4.87 -16.60 -2.97
N ALA A 388 5.72 -15.64 -3.35
CA ALA A 388 7.10 -15.60 -2.91
C ALA A 388 7.11 -15.19 -1.42
N PRO A 389 7.52 -16.04 -0.49
CA PRO A 389 7.29 -15.77 0.91
C PRO A 389 8.49 -15.09 1.56
N GLY A 390 8.20 -14.26 2.54
CA GLY A 390 9.21 -13.87 3.52
C GLY A 390 9.76 -15.05 4.35
N ARG A 391 9.32 -16.27 4.07
CA ARG A 391 9.71 -17.50 4.77
C ARG A 391 10.31 -18.58 3.87
N THR A 392 10.09 -18.55 2.54
CA THR A 392 10.80 -19.43 1.58
C THR A 392 12.10 -18.77 1.13
N THR A 393 13.10 -19.57 0.90
CA THR A 393 14.34 -19.08 0.28
C THR A 393 14.04 -18.66 -1.16
N GLN A 394 14.72 -17.63 -1.66
CA GLN A 394 14.68 -17.21 -3.05
C GLN A 394 14.82 -18.39 -4.02
N GLU A 395 15.72 -19.31 -3.72
CA GLU A 395 15.95 -20.55 -4.48
C GLU A 395 14.72 -21.45 -4.53
N GLY A 396 14.02 -21.62 -3.40
CA GLY A 396 12.81 -22.43 -3.33
C GLY A 396 11.68 -21.92 -4.20
N THR A 397 11.46 -20.60 -4.21
CA THR A 397 10.42 -19.99 -5.06
C THR A 397 10.77 -20.05 -6.54
N THR A 398 12.04 -19.82 -6.90
CA THR A 398 12.53 -19.93 -8.29
C THR A 398 12.37 -21.36 -8.80
N LYS A 399 12.70 -22.36 -7.98
CA LYS A 399 12.50 -23.77 -8.30
C LYS A 399 11.03 -24.12 -8.49
N ALA A 400 10.14 -23.67 -7.60
CA ALA A 400 8.72 -23.91 -7.72
C ALA A 400 8.15 -23.27 -9.00
N LEU A 401 8.53 -22.04 -9.33
CA LEU A 401 8.14 -21.36 -10.56
C LEU A 401 8.54 -22.19 -11.80
N ALA A 402 9.78 -22.64 -11.88
CA ALA A 402 10.27 -23.45 -13.00
C ALA A 402 9.48 -24.76 -13.14
N GLU A 403 9.17 -25.45 -12.06
CA GLU A 403 8.40 -26.70 -12.09
C GLU A 403 6.93 -26.46 -12.50
N PHE A 404 6.25 -25.39 -12.02
CA PHE A 404 4.89 -25.07 -12.46
C PHE A 404 4.84 -24.76 -13.95
N ILE A 405 5.80 -23.99 -14.47
CA ILE A 405 5.91 -23.72 -15.91
C ILE A 405 6.13 -25.02 -16.68
N LYS A 406 7.03 -25.90 -16.23
CA LYS A 406 7.27 -27.20 -16.85
C LYS A 406 6.03 -28.11 -16.84
N LEU A 407 5.19 -28.01 -15.82
CA LEU A 407 3.88 -28.69 -15.73
C LEU A 407 2.81 -28.05 -16.63
N GLY A 408 3.11 -26.93 -17.31
CA GLY A 408 2.22 -26.23 -18.22
C GLY A 408 1.26 -25.26 -17.55
N HIS A 409 1.50 -24.89 -16.29
CA HIS A 409 0.69 -23.89 -15.60
C HIS A 409 1.15 -22.48 -15.93
N ALA A 410 0.19 -21.60 -16.20
CA ALA A 410 0.44 -20.17 -16.20
C ALA A 410 0.59 -19.69 -14.74
N VAL A 411 1.54 -18.80 -14.50
CA VAL A 411 1.94 -18.36 -13.15
C VAL A 411 1.96 -16.84 -13.04
N VAL A 412 1.47 -16.33 -11.94
CA VAL A 412 1.71 -14.96 -11.44
C VAL A 412 2.52 -15.08 -10.16
N VAL A 413 3.59 -14.32 -10.04
CA VAL A 413 4.42 -14.33 -8.82
C VAL A 413 4.06 -13.15 -7.95
N SER A 414 3.61 -13.43 -6.73
CA SER A 414 3.21 -12.45 -5.72
C SER A 414 4.24 -12.35 -4.60
N GLY A 415 4.29 -11.21 -3.90
CA GLY A 415 5.23 -11.01 -2.80
C GLY A 415 6.69 -10.97 -3.25
N VAL A 416 6.93 -10.53 -4.48
CA VAL A 416 8.29 -10.40 -5.07
C VAL A 416 9.15 -9.34 -4.40
N LEU A 417 8.58 -8.60 -3.45
CA LEU A 417 9.21 -7.51 -2.72
C LEU A 417 9.13 -7.76 -1.22
N ASP A 418 10.16 -7.37 -0.50
CA ASP A 418 10.15 -7.37 0.97
C ASP A 418 9.34 -6.19 1.55
N ALA A 419 9.34 -6.07 2.88
CA ALA A 419 8.64 -5.00 3.59
C ALA A 419 9.18 -3.60 3.27
N ASP A 420 10.37 -3.51 2.72
CA ASP A 420 11.03 -2.26 2.32
C ASP A 420 10.81 -1.94 0.83
N GLY A 421 10.11 -2.81 0.10
CA GLY A 421 9.87 -2.71 -1.34
C GLY A 421 11.05 -3.20 -2.18
N GLU A 422 11.94 -4.01 -1.58
CA GLU A 422 13.11 -4.54 -2.22
C GLU A 422 12.83 -5.87 -2.91
N PRO A 423 13.39 -6.08 -4.11
CA PRO A 423 13.28 -7.33 -4.81
C PRO A 423 13.84 -8.51 -4.02
N VAL A 424 13.01 -9.51 -3.75
CA VAL A 424 13.42 -10.74 -3.05
C VAL A 424 13.53 -11.95 -3.98
N LEU A 425 13.26 -11.78 -5.27
CA LEU A 425 13.25 -12.87 -6.24
C LEU A 425 13.94 -12.48 -7.54
N ASN A 426 14.75 -13.38 -8.10
CA ASN A 426 15.36 -13.23 -9.42
C ASN A 426 14.53 -13.97 -10.48
N LEU A 427 13.87 -13.22 -11.37
CA LEU A 427 13.06 -13.75 -12.47
C LEU A 427 13.76 -13.64 -13.83
N ALA A 428 14.97 -13.09 -13.89
CA ALA A 428 15.63 -12.70 -15.14
C ALA A 428 15.79 -13.85 -16.16
N GLU A 429 15.92 -15.08 -15.69
CA GLU A 429 16.04 -16.27 -16.58
C GLU A 429 14.68 -16.70 -17.16
N GLY A 430 13.58 -16.51 -16.42
CA GLY A 430 12.22 -16.92 -16.80
C GLY A 430 11.33 -15.83 -17.35
N GLU A 431 11.75 -14.56 -17.36
CA GLU A 431 10.89 -13.40 -17.69
C GLU A 431 10.32 -13.41 -19.12
N ARG A 432 10.86 -14.21 -20.01
CA ARG A 432 10.37 -14.35 -21.40
C ARG A 432 9.47 -15.55 -21.62
N ASP A 433 9.28 -16.38 -20.62
CA ASP A 433 8.39 -17.53 -20.73
C ASP A 433 6.93 -17.05 -20.81
N PRO A 434 6.16 -17.46 -21.82
CA PRO A 434 4.78 -17.02 -21.99
C PRO A 434 3.83 -17.49 -20.89
N LEU A 435 4.24 -18.49 -20.10
CA LEU A 435 3.50 -18.98 -18.94
C LEU A 435 3.76 -18.14 -17.68
N LEU A 436 4.85 -17.37 -17.61
CA LEU A 436 5.02 -16.34 -16.60
C LEU A 436 4.18 -15.11 -17.00
N LEU A 437 2.96 -15.03 -16.46
CA LEU A 437 2.05 -13.94 -16.80
C LEU A 437 2.51 -12.60 -16.27
N GLY A 438 3.07 -12.57 -15.04
CA GLY A 438 3.49 -11.33 -14.45
C GLY A 438 3.88 -11.41 -12.99
N VAL A 439 4.03 -10.23 -12.42
CA VAL A 439 4.42 -10.01 -11.03
C VAL A 439 3.37 -9.18 -10.30
N ALA A 440 3.21 -9.43 -9.01
CA ALA A 440 2.24 -8.74 -8.18
C ALA A 440 2.90 -8.11 -6.96
N ALA A 441 2.54 -6.87 -6.69
CA ALA A 441 2.78 -6.20 -5.43
C ALA A 441 1.48 -6.06 -4.66
N GLY A 442 1.54 -6.27 -3.36
CA GLY A 442 0.46 -6.01 -2.45
C GLY A 442 1.03 -5.95 -1.05
N ALA A 443 0.82 -4.85 -0.40
CA ALA A 443 0.99 -4.76 1.03
C ALA A 443 -0.41 -4.84 1.62
N GLY A 444 -0.78 -5.99 2.17
CA GLY A 444 -1.94 -6.06 3.03
C GLY A 444 -1.74 -5.03 4.14
N SER A 445 -2.53 -3.99 4.15
CA SER A 445 -2.49 -2.97 5.19
C SER A 445 -3.80 -2.98 5.94
N SER A 446 -3.67 -2.71 7.20
CA SER A 446 -4.77 -2.64 8.14
C SER A 446 -5.37 -1.24 8.26
N ASP A 447 -4.83 -0.25 7.53
CA ASP A 447 -5.25 1.15 7.58
C ASP A 447 -5.11 1.80 6.20
N LEU A 448 -6.11 2.58 5.77
CA LEU A 448 -6.12 3.28 4.49
C LEU A 448 -4.95 4.26 4.31
N ALA A 449 -4.49 4.86 5.39
CA ALA A 449 -3.36 5.78 5.34
C ALA A 449 -2.02 5.04 5.21
N LEU A 450 -1.94 3.80 5.76
CA LEU A 450 -0.81 2.91 5.55
C LEU A 450 -0.78 2.29 4.17
N ASP A 451 -1.93 2.11 3.55
CA ASP A 451 -2.03 1.55 2.21
C ASP A 451 -1.23 2.39 1.21
N ASP A 452 -1.45 3.70 1.15
CA ASP A 452 -0.69 4.57 0.25
C ASP A 452 0.82 4.47 0.51
N TYR A 453 1.18 4.49 1.78
CA TYR A 453 2.57 4.46 2.24
C TYR A 453 3.31 3.17 1.91
N ARG A 454 2.63 2.02 1.98
CA ARG A 454 3.21 0.69 1.72
C ARG A 454 3.04 0.26 0.28
N GLN A 455 1.89 0.55 -0.30
CA GLN A 455 1.47 0.05 -1.58
C GLN A 455 2.26 0.70 -2.72
N PHE A 456 2.49 2.02 -2.66
CA PHE A 456 3.09 2.72 -3.79
C PHE A 456 4.57 2.48 -3.99
N PRO A 457 5.46 2.34 -3.01
CA PRO A 457 6.82 1.88 -3.28
C PRO A 457 6.85 0.51 -3.98
N ALA A 458 6.03 -0.43 -3.49
CA ALA A 458 5.93 -1.77 -4.06
C ALA A 458 5.31 -1.76 -5.46
N ALA A 459 4.23 -0.99 -5.67
CA ALA A 459 3.57 -0.83 -6.96
C ALA A 459 4.52 -0.27 -8.03
N LEU A 460 5.33 0.73 -7.68
CA LEU A 460 6.30 1.31 -8.61
C LEU A 460 7.39 0.31 -9.01
N THR A 461 7.85 -0.52 -8.10
CA THR A 461 8.83 -1.57 -8.40
C THR A 461 8.23 -2.62 -9.34
N VAL A 462 6.99 -3.08 -9.07
CA VAL A 462 6.27 -4.01 -9.96
C VAL A 462 5.97 -3.38 -11.32
N ALA A 463 5.65 -2.10 -11.37
CA ALA A 463 5.47 -1.36 -12.61
C ALA A 463 6.75 -1.37 -13.45
N GLU A 464 7.90 -1.04 -12.85
CA GLU A 464 9.20 -1.05 -13.53
C GLU A 464 9.59 -2.44 -13.99
N TRP A 465 9.53 -3.44 -13.12
CA TRP A 465 9.92 -4.81 -13.46
C TRP A 465 9.04 -5.45 -14.53
N GLY A 466 7.74 -5.36 -14.36
CA GLY A 466 6.82 -5.95 -15.33
C GLY A 466 6.85 -5.24 -16.68
N TRP A 467 7.25 -3.97 -16.69
CA TRP A 467 7.38 -3.19 -17.92
C TRP A 467 8.75 -3.36 -18.56
N SER A 468 9.82 -3.01 -17.87
CA SER A 468 11.18 -2.95 -18.42
C SER A 468 11.94 -4.28 -18.35
N GLY A 469 11.44 -5.25 -17.56
CA GLY A 469 12.11 -6.51 -17.27
C GLY A 469 13.13 -6.36 -16.13
N GLN A 470 13.49 -7.50 -15.55
CA GLN A 470 14.48 -7.55 -14.46
C GLN A 470 15.92 -7.61 -14.98
N LYS A 471 16.14 -8.14 -16.18
CA LYS A 471 17.47 -8.35 -16.78
C LYS A 471 18.24 -7.05 -17.05
N GLY A 472 17.69 -5.92 -16.97
CA GLY A 472 18.39 -4.64 -17.13
C GLY A 472 18.08 -3.68 -15.99
N PHE A 473 17.52 -4.21 -14.90
CA PHE A 473 17.14 -3.42 -13.76
C PHE A 473 18.38 -2.88 -13.05
N ASP A 474 18.57 -1.58 -13.14
CA ASP A 474 19.54 -0.82 -12.39
C ASP A 474 18.85 -0.19 -11.18
N ARG A 475 19.17 -0.71 -10.01
CA ARG A 475 18.55 -0.29 -8.76
C ARG A 475 18.84 1.17 -8.42
N GLU A 476 20.05 1.63 -8.62
CA GLU A 476 20.44 2.99 -8.29
C GLU A 476 19.72 4.01 -9.19
N ASP A 477 19.66 3.75 -10.49
CA ASP A 477 18.89 4.53 -11.46
C ASP A 477 17.38 4.51 -11.13
N PHE A 478 16.83 3.33 -10.81
CA PHE A 478 15.41 3.20 -10.42
C PHE A 478 15.10 4.03 -9.18
N GLU A 479 15.91 3.92 -8.12
CA GLU A 479 15.71 4.66 -6.89
C GLU A 479 15.85 6.19 -7.09
N ALA A 480 16.78 6.60 -7.94
CA ALA A 480 16.91 8.02 -8.30
C ALA A 480 15.66 8.55 -9.01
N ARG A 481 15.11 7.78 -9.98
CA ARG A 481 13.87 8.12 -10.70
C ARG A 481 12.67 8.08 -9.76
N ARG A 482 12.55 7.08 -8.87
CA ARG A 482 11.49 6.97 -7.89
C ARG A 482 11.44 8.19 -6.97
N ARG A 483 12.59 8.65 -6.47
CA ARG A 483 12.68 9.90 -5.68
C ARG A 483 12.24 11.12 -6.48
N ALA A 484 12.64 11.18 -7.73
CA ALA A 484 12.33 12.33 -8.58
C ALA A 484 10.84 12.44 -8.95
N ILE A 485 10.10 11.32 -9.01
CA ILE A 485 8.66 11.34 -9.27
C ILE A 485 7.79 11.50 -8.01
N GLU A 486 8.35 11.33 -6.83
CA GLU A 486 7.61 11.39 -5.56
C GLU A 486 6.82 12.70 -5.38
N PRO A 487 7.36 13.90 -5.67
CA PRO A 487 6.58 15.15 -5.62
C PRO A 487 5.34 15.11 -6.50
N ARG A 488 5.37 14.40 -7.64
CA ARG A 488 4.23 14.23 -8.53
C ARG A 488 3.14 13.35 -7.89
N ILE A 489 3.54 12.25 -7.24
CA ILE A 489 2.65 11.35 -6.52
C ILE A 489 1.99 12.10 -5.36
N HIS A 490 2.76 12.89 -4.61
CA HIS A 490 2.23 13.72 -3.52
C HIS A 490 1.29 14.82 -4.01
N ALA A 491 1.59 15.47 -5.12
CA ALA A 491 0.70 16.48 -5.72
C ALA A 491 -0.68 15.91 -6.07
N GLN A 492 -0.75 14.62 -6.39
CA GLN A 492 -2.00 13.89 -6.66
C GLN A 492 -2.72 13.41 -5.40
N GLY A 493 -2.24 13.76 -4.22
CA GLY A 493 -2.86 13.43 -2.93
C GLY A 493 -2.47 12.06 -2.35
N PHE A 494 -1.46 11.40 -2.93
CA PHE A 494 -0.92 10.15 -2.40
C PHE A 494 0.19 10.41 -1.39
N ARG A 495 0.28 9.52 -0.41
CA ARG A 495 1.28 9.57 0.65
C ARG A 495 2.20 8.36 0.55
N SER A 496 2.97 8.29 -0.53
CA SER A 496 3.96 7.24 -0.66
C SER A 496 5.01 7.32 0.46
N ARG A 497 5.54 6.17 0.83
CA ARG A 497 6.73 6.11 1.68
C ARG A 497 7.86 6.78 0.92
N ALA A 498 8.36 7.89 1.44
CA ALA A 498 9.62 8.43 0.98
C ALA A 498 10.68 7.32 1.01
N VAL A 499 11.53 7.28 0.01
CA VAL A 499 12.75 6.46 0.07
C VAL A 499 13.35 6.67 1.45
N ARG A 500 13.67 5.59 2.18
CA ARG A 500 14.30 5.73 3.49
C ARG A 500 15.38 6.79 3.39
N PRO A 501 15.24 7.92 4.08
CA PRO A 501 16.30 8.92 4.04
C PRO A 501 17.55 8.23 4.56
N ALA A 502 18.68 8.53 3.97
CA ALA A 502 19.96 8.05 4.49
C ALA A 502 20.03 8.38 5.98
N ALA A 503 20.50 7.44 6.79
CA ALA A 503 20.71 7.71 8.19
C ALA A 503 21.62 8.94 8.33
N LEU A 504 21.20 9.91 9.13
CA LEU A 504 22.03 11.09 9.42
C LEU A 504 23.32 10.66 10.12
N PHE A 505 23.21 9.66 10.98
CA PHE A 505 24.35 8.93 11.53
C PHE A 505 23.93 7.52 11.95
N ALA A 506 24.91 6.63 11.99
CA ALA A 506 24.86 5.33 12.65
C ALA A 506 26.14 5.21 13.50
N LEU A 507 26.01 4.85 14.77
CA LEU A 507 27.15 4.75 15.66
C LEU A 507 27.00 3.60 16.67
N GLU A 508 28.13 2.99 16.99
CA GLU A 508 28.23 1.99 18.04
C GLU A 508 28.28 2.67 19.41
N PHE A 509 27.32 2.41 20.26
CA PHE A 509 27.18 3.14 21.51
C PHE A 509 27.91 2.50 22.72
N GLY A 510 28.31 1.24 22.62
CA GLY A 510 29.03 0.55 23.70
C GLY A 510 30.37 1.18 24.06
N LYS A 511 31.01 1.82 23.10
CA LYS A 511 32.33 2.49 23.28
C LYS A 511 32.23 3.97 23.62
N LEU A 512 31.03 4.53 23.69
CA LEU A 512 30.86 5.96 23.92
C LEU A 512 30.85 6.31 25.41
N PRO A 513 31.42 7.46 25.79
CA PRO A 513 31.44 7.87 27.18
C PRO A 513 30.03 8.13 27.72
N ARG A 514 29.80 7.70 28.97
CA ARG A 514 28.53 7.89 29.65
C ARG A 514 28.58 9.15 30.55
N GLU A 515 27.42 9.76 30.72
CA GLU A 515 27.24 10.82 31.70
C GLU A 515 27.28 10.25 33.13
N ARG A 516 27.33 11.11 34.14
CA ARG A 516 27.43 10.70 35.58
C ARG A 516 26.24 9.83 36.03
N ASP A 517 25.10 9.99 35.41
CA ASP A 517 23.87 9.21 35.64
C ASP A 517 23.75 7.96 34.76
N GLY A 518 24.78 7.64 33.96
CA GLY A 518 24.81 6.50 33.06
C GLY A 518 24.17 6.74 31.70
N ALA A 519 23.60 7.92 31.44
CA ALA A 519 23.04 8.26 30.13
C ALA A 519 24.13 8.46 29.08
N LEU A 520 23.78 8.27 27.81
CA LEU A 520 24.64 8.57 26.67
C LEU A 520 24.18 9.87 26.01
N SER A 521 25.11 10.82 25.80
CA SER A 521 24.81 12.07 25.13
C SER A 521 25.49 12.13 23.75
N ILE A 522 24.72 12.37 22.71
CA ILE A 522 25.17 12.40 21.32
C ILE A 522 24.78 13.74 20.71
N ALA A 523 25.75 14.53 20.30
CA ALA A 523 25.46 15.76 19.57
C ALA A 523 24.87 15.43 18.19
N LEU A 524 23.77 16.09 17.82
CA LEU A 524 23.25 15.98 16.47
C LEU A 524 24.17 16.75 15.51
N PRO A 525 24.48 16.16 14.34
CA PRO A 525 25.32 16.85 13.36
C PRO A 525 24.62 18.08 12.77
N GLU A 526 25.39 19.01 12.23
CA GLU A 526 24.92 20.28 11.66
C GLU A 526 23.89 20.11 10.51
N GLY A 527 23.78 18.91 9.91
CA GLY A 527 22.78 18.56 8.90
C GLY A 527 21.40 18.17 9.45
N ALA A 528 21.18 18.22 10.78
CA ALA A 528 19.87 17.91 11.37
C ALA A 528 18.86 19.03 11.07
N THR A 529 18.13 18.89 9.98
CA THR A 529 17.05 19.82 9.60
C THR A 529 15.81 19.64 10.47
N PRO A 530 15.02 20.74 10.70
CA PRO A 530 13.75 20.63 11.41
C PRO A 530 12.79 19.61 10.78
N GLY A 531 12.11 18.84 11.59
CA GLY A 531 11.15 17.86 11.11
C GLY A 531 11.14 16.56 11.90
N PRO A 532 10.34 15.60 11.46
CA PRO A 532 10.27 14.30 12.09
C PRO A 532 11.54 13.49 11.86
N ALA A 533 11.95 12.75 12.89
CA ALA A 533 13.11 11.87 12.89
C ALA A 533 12.80 10.54 13.58
N VAL A 534 13.52 9.51 13.22
CA VAL A 534 13.46 8.19 13.86
C VAL A 534 14.84 7.80 14.35
N LEU A 535 14.92 7.35 15.59
CA LEU A 535 16.08 6.68 16.15
C LEU A 535 15.73 5.19 16.30
N THR A 536 16.62 4.31 15.89
CA THR A 536 16.52 2.86 16.12
C THR A 536 17.77 2.34 16.80
N ALA A 537 17.65 1.27 17.56
CA ALA A 537 18.78 0.55 18.12
C ALA A 537 18.79 -0.91 17.61
N SER A 538 19.98 -1.47 17.40
CA SER A 538 20.16 -2.81 16.85
C SER A 538 20.02 -3.95 17.86
N ALA A 539 19.92 -3.67 19.15
CA ALA A 539 19.90 -4.66 20.23
C ALA A 539 18.88 -4.32 21.31
N GLU A 540 18.51 -5.31 22.11
CA GLU A 540 17.82 -5.13 23.41
C GLU A 540 18.79 -4.48 24.42
N ALA A 541 19.04 -3.21 24.21
CA ALA A 541 20.10 -2.51 24.92
C ALA A 541 19.65 -1.93 26.26
N GLY A 542 18.55 -2.40 26.85
CA GLY A 542 18.03 -1.85 28.11
C GLY A 542 17.83 -0.33 28.09
N ILE A 543 17.50 0.23 26.91
CA ILE A 543 17.24 1.67 26.78
C ILE A 543 15.84 1.97 27.29
N ARG A 544 15.76 2.76 28.33
CA ARG A 544 14.50 3.15 28.98
C ARG A 544 13.80 4.27 28.22
N ALA A 545 14.56 5.28 27.79
CA ALA A 545 14.00 6.44 27.10
C ALA A 545 15.05 7.16 26.27
N VAL A 546 14.59 7.98 25.34
CA VAL A 546 15.43 8.91 24.58
C VAL A 546 14.88 10.32 24.74
N GLU A 547 15.77 11.26 25.02
CA GLU A 547 15.48 12.68 25.12
C GLU A 547 16.17 13.43 23.97
N LEU A 548 15.49 14.39 23.39
CA LEU A 548 16.08 15.41 22.53
C LEU A 548 16.23 16.70 23.34
N LEU A 549 17.45 17.23 23.40
CA LEU A 549 17.76 18.44 24.14
C LEU A 549 18.19 19.55 23.19
N ALA A 550 17.78 20.78 23.49
CA ALA A 550 18.29 22.02 22.92
C ALA A 550 19.08 22.75 24.02
N GLY A 551 20.39 22.73 23.97
CA GLY A 551 21.24 23.08 25.13
C GLY A 551 20.98 22.10 26.29
N ASP A 552 20.57 22.63 27.44
CA ASP A 552 20.22 21.80 28.63
C ASP A 552 18.71 21.60 28.80
N ARG A 553 17.89 22.12 27.88
CA ARG A 553 16.44 22.02 27.93
C ARG A 553 15.98 20.78 27.16
N VAL A 554 15.25 19.88 27.81
CA VAL A 554 14.56 18.77 27.14
C VAL A 554 13.42 19.33 26.27
N VAL A 555 13.51 19.12 24.96
CA VAL A 555 12.48 19.53 23.99
C VAL A 555 11.57 18.39 23.57
N SER A 556 12.02 17.14 23.71
CA SER A 556 11.20 15.95 23.52
C SER A 556 11.76 14.80 24.33
N ARG A 557 10.90 14.01 24.97
CA ARG A 557 11.25 12.76 25.65
C ARG A 557 10.35 11.66 25.16
N ARG A 558 10.93 10.52 24.81
CA ARG A 558 10.20 9.35 24.33
C ARG A 558 10.65 8.11 25.12
N PRO A 559 9.71 7.40 25.74
CA PRO A 559 10.00 6.10 26.32
C PRO A 559 10.31 5.08 25.22
N THR A 560 10.96 3.99 25.59
CA THR A 560 11.26 2.93 24.63
C THR A 560 9.98 2.24 24.17
N SER A 561 9.79 2.19 22.88
CA SER A 561 8.78 1.37 22.22
C SER A 561 9.48 0.14 21.64
N LEU A 562 9.00 -1.05 21.98
CA LEU A 562 9.54 -2.29 21.44
C LEU A 562 8.77 -2.71 20.19
N ARG A 563 9.51 -3.02 19.15
CA ARG A 563 8.97 -3.61 17.91
C ARG A 563 9.13 -5.13 17.99
N ALA A 564 8.04 -5.85 18.17
CA ALA A 564 8.05 -7.30 18.03
C ALA A 564 7.95 -7.67 16.56
N ASP A 565 9.00 -8.22 15.97
CA ASP A 565 9.01 -8.68 14.56
C ASP A 565 9.06 -10.22 14.41
N GLY A 566 8.80 -10.95 15.47
CA GLY A 566 8.89 -12.42 15.52
C GLY A 566 10.32 -12.97 15.50
N ARG A 567 11.35 -12.11 15.46
CA ARG A 567 12.77 -12.45 15.56
C ARG A 567 13.48 -11.74 16.71
N GLY A 568 12.76 -10.93 17.48
CA GLY A 568 13.26 -10.11 18.59
C GLY A 568 12.64 -8.70 18.57
N ALA A 569 12.72 -8.02 19.70
CA ALA A 569 12.22 -6.66 19.83
C ALA A 569 13.32 -5.66 19.41
N VAL A 570 13.06 -4.82 18.43
CA VAL A 570 13.96 -3.74 18.02
C VAL A 570 13.49 -2.43 18.66
N PRO A 571 14.27 -1.82 19.57
CA PRO A 571 13.92 -0.54 20.14
C PRO A 571 13.92 0.58 19.10
N PHE A 572 12.92 1.44 19.20
CA PHE A 572 12.82 2.55 18.29
C PHE A 572 12.12 3.75 18.94
N TRP A 573 12.45 4.98 18.48
CA TRP A 573 11.89 6.23 18.99
C TRP A 573 11.61 7.21 17.85
N ARG A 574 10.50 7.90 17.97
CA ARG A 574 10.18 9.03 17.11
C ARG A 574 10.46 10.31 17.81
N LEU A 575 11.14 11.19 17.12
CA LEU A 575 11.57 12.47 17.61
C LEU A 575 11.12 13.56 16.64
N GLN A 576 10.82 14.72 17.17
CA GLN A 576 10.57 15.92 16.36
C GLN A 576 11.73 16.87 16.54
N VAL A 577 12.51 17.09 15.48
CA VAL A 577 13.57 18.09 15.46
C VAL A 577 12.91 19.46 15.36
N PRO A 578 13.09 20.36 16.34
CA PRO A 578 12.44 21.65 16.36
C PRO A 578 13.01 22.61 15.30
N ALA A 579 12.17 23.55 14.85
CA ALA A 579 12.54 24.52 13.81
C ALA A 579 13.61 25.56 14.25
N GLN A 580 13.73 25.78 15.55
CA GLN A 580 14.60 26.83 16.12
C GLN A 580 15.36 26.30 17.33
N ALA A 581 16.31 25.41 17.11
CA ALA A 581 17.19 24.98 18.19
C ALA A 581 18.62 24.82 17.72
N ALA A 582 19.52 25.58 18.36
CA ALA A 582 20.95 25.37 18.25
C ALA A 582 21.40 24.33 19.28
N ASN A 583 22.49 23.63 19.00
CA ASN A 583 23.12 22.67 19.90
C ASN A 583 22.18 21.53 20.35
N LEU A 584 21.54 20.88 19.36
CA LEU A 584 20.70 19.72 19.61
C LEU A 584 21.55 18.51 20.03
N ARG A 585 21.09 17.82 21.06
CA ARG A 585 21.70 16.58 21.56
C ARG A 585 20.62 15.51 21.77
N LEU A 586 20.96 14.28 21.45
CA LEU A 586 20.20 13.11 21.89
C LEU A 586 20.80 12.62 23.22
N ARG A 587 19.94 12.37 24.17
CA ARG A 587 20.30 11.75 25.45
C ARG A 587 19.58 10.43 25.57
N VAL A 588 20.33 9.34 25.56
CA VAL A 588 19.82 7.97 25.66
C VAL A 588 19.93 7.51 27.11
N ILE A 589 18.79 7.19 27.69
CA ILE A 589 18.67 6.81 29.10
C ILE A 589 18.51 5.29 29.19
N PHE A 590 19.41 4.63 29.89
CA PHE A 590 19.41 3.17 30.06
C PHE A 590 18.72 2.76 31.34
N ASP A 591 18.25 1.52 31.43
CA ASP A 591 17.85 0.92 32.68
C ASP A 591 19.11 0.79 33.59
N ARG A 592 19.00 1.21 34.84
CA ARG A 592 20.16 1.25 35.78
C ARG A 592 20.83 -0.10 36.01
N ARG A 593 20.14 -1.21 35.73
CA ARG A 593 20.65 -2.56 35.89
C ARG A 593 21.55 -3.04 34.76
N GLU A 594 21.37 -2.49 33.54
CA GLU A 594 22.06 -2.95 32.32
C GLU A 594 23.00 -1.90 31.71
N ALA A 595 23.02 -0.68 32.26
CA ALA A 595 23.71 0.47 31.67
C ALA A 595 25.22 0.32 31.41
N PRO A 596 26.03 -0.40 32.20
CA PRO A 596 27.47 -0.47 31.95
C PRO A 596 27.89 -1.35 30.78
N GLU A 597 27.08 -2.35 30.44
CA GLU A 597 27.42 -3.41 29.47
C GLU A 597 26.62 -3.31 28.17
N ALA A 598 25.74 -2.33 28.04
CA ALA A 598 24.89 -2.20 26.85
C ALA A 598 25.70 -1.82 25.63
N GLU A 599 25.75 -2.71 24.65
CA GLU A 599 26.38 -2.51 23.35
C GLU A 599 25.35 -2.56 22.22
N GLY A 600 25.63 -1.87 21.13
CA GLY A 600 24.78 -1.91 19.94
C GLY A 600 24.97 -0.71 19.04
N THR A 601 24.22 -0.65 17.95
CA THR A 601 24.23 0.45 17.00
C THR A 601 22.98 1.31 17.15
N LEU A 602 23.18 2.63 17.28
CA LEU A 602 22.10 3.62 17.20
C LEU A 602 22.11 4.22 15.79
N THR A 603 20.96 4.19 15.14
CA THR A 603 20.76 4.79 13.81
C THR A 603 19.74 5.91 13.90
N PHE A 604 20.14 7.13 13.56
CA PHE A 604 19.29 8.30 13.53
C PHE A 604 18.96 8.70 12.09
N THR A 605 17.68 8.75 11.76
CA THR A 605 17.20 9.04 10.41
C THR A 605 16.25 10.23 10.43
N LEU A 606 16.52 11.24 9.61
CA LEU A 606 15.61 12.37 9.38
C LEU A 606 14.56 11.93 8.35
N LEU A 607 13.30 12.05 8.69
CA LEU A 607 12.21 11.80 7.76
C LEU A 607 11.95 13.10 6.98
N GLN A 608 12.55 13.23 5.80
CA GLN A 608 12.34 14.39 4.93
C GLN A 608 10.96 14.34 4.28
N GLY A 609 10.26 15.49 4.30
CA GLY A 609 9.02 15.69 3.59
C GLY A 609 7.74 15.51 4.43
N ARG A 610 6.65 16.07 3.91
CA ARG A 610 5.31 16.18 4.53
C ARG A 610 4.58 14.85 4.82
N ILE A 611 5.26 13.78 5.12
CA ILE A 611 4.63 12.48 5.41
C ILE A 611 3.68 12.56 6.62
N LEU A 612 3.86 13.55 7.49
CA LEU A 612 3.08 13.72 8.71
C LEU A 612 2.19 14.98 8.74
N GLY A 613 2.16 15.78 7.67
CA GLY A 613 1.60 17.13 7.72
C GLY A 613 0.08 17.23 7.84
N GLU A 614 -0.72 16.23 7.47
CA GLU A 614 -2.19 16.33 7.51
C GLU A 614 -2.88 15.15 8.24
N TYR A 615 -2.11 14.12 8.60
CA TYR A 615 -2.52 13.03 9.48
C TYR A 615 -1.55 12.88 10.67
N ALA A 616 -0.97 13.99 11.10
CA ALA A 616 -0.47 14.03 12.45
C ALA A 616 -1.66 13.60 13.35
N PRO A 617 -1.54 12.55 14.13
CA PRO A 617 -2.52 12.33 15.18
C PRO A 617 -2.61 13.66 15.94
N PRO A 618 -3.78 14.05 16.45
CA PRO A 618 -3.91 15.25 17.24
C PRO A 618 -2.75 15.30 18.21
N GLU A 619 -2.16 16.48 18.38
CA GLU A 619 -0.94 16.69 19.15
C GLU A 619 -0.98 15.82 20.43
N ARG A 620 -0.19 14.78 20.45
CA ARG A 620 -0.07 13.97 21.66
C ARG A 620 0.67 14.81 22.68
N PRO A 621 0.31 14.72 23.95
CA PRO A 621 1.22 15.24 24.96
C PRO A 621 2.59 14.61 24.69
N GLU A 622 3.61 15.44 24.58
CA GLU A 622 4.99 15.01 24.27
C GLU A 622 5.60 14.11 25.34
N ALA A 623 4.87 13.89 26.44
CA ALA A 623 5.24 13.08 27.59
C ALA A 623 4.02 12.35 28.17
N PRO A 624 4.22 11.23 28.88
CA PRO A 624 3.18 10.62 29.68
C PRO A 624 2.64 11.65 30.69
N ILE A 625 1.35 11.60 30.96
CA ILE A 625 0.73 12.48 31.95
C ILE A 625 1.04 12.05 33.37
N ALA A 626 1.44 10.79 33.60
CA ALA A 626 1.95 10.26 34.85
C ALA A 626 2.78 8.99 34.63
N GLU A 627 3.64 8.68 35.59
CA GLU A 627 4.38 7.42 35.68
C GLU A 627 3.99 6.67 36.94
N TRP A 628 4.03 5.34 36.92
CA TRP A 628 3.83 4.51 38.11
C TRP A 628 4.99 3.55 38.32
N ASP A 629 5.16 3.19 39.58
CA ASP A 629 6.06 2.15 40.06
C ASP A 629 5.35 1.46 41.24
N VAL A 630 5.10 0.17 41.15
CA VAL A 630 4.33 -0.60 42.12
C VAL A 630 5.16 -1.80 42.54
N ALA A 631 5.55 -1.84 43.83
CA ALA A 631 6.28 -2.97 44.38
C ALA A 631 5.39 -4.23 44.49
N GLN A 632 6.01 -5.39 44.38
CA GLN A 632 5.35 -6.69 44.45
C GLN A 632 4.33 -6.81 45.61
N GLY A 633 3.11 -7.25 45.28
CA GLY A 633 2.04 -7.46 46.27
C GLY A 633 1.46 -6.19 46.86
N SER A 634 1.75 -5.02 46.32
CA SER A 634 1.23 -3.73 46.76
C SER A 634 0.20 -3.14 45.79
N ALA A 635 -0.54 -2.13 46.23
CA ALA A 635 -1.43 -1.33 45.43
C ALA A 635 -0.99 0.12 45.38
N ARG A 636 -1.10 0.77 44.24
CA ARG A 636 -0.80 2.20 44.10
C ARG A 636 -1.97 2.94 43.52
N ARG A 637 -2.28 4.10 44.10
CA ARG A 637 -3.28 5.01 43.58
C ARG A 637 -2.59 6.22 42.97
N LEU A 638 -2.81 6.43 41.64
CA LEU A 638 -2.38 7.61 40.95
C LEU A 638 -3.50 8.65 40.97
N ARG A 639 -3.14 9.92 41.16
CA ARG A 639 -4.03 11.07 41.07
C ARG A 639 -3.45 12.04 40.06
N ILE A 640 -4.14 12.22 38.96
CA ILE A 640 -3.68 13.02 37.84
C ILE A 640 -4.66 14.17 37.63
N PRO A 641 -4.27 15.43 37.88
CA PRO A 641 -5.10 16.58 37.62
C PRO A 641 -5.34 16.69 36.07
N LEU A 642 -6.59 16.81 35.67
CA LEU A 642 -6.96 16.97 34.25
C LEU A 642 -6.91 18.43 33.78
N ALA A 643 -6.62 19.37 34.66
CA ALA A 643 -6.48 20.78 34.33
C ALA A 643 -5.40 20.99 33.25
N GLY A 644 -5.80 21.57 32.12
CA GLY A 644 -4.93 21.81 30.97
C GLY A 644 -4.65 20.57 30.10
N LEU A 645 -5.13 19.39 30.47
CA LEU A 645 -4.97 18.16 29.66
C LEU A 645 -6.16 17.93 28.71
N LEU A 646 -7.36 18.41 29.09
CA LEU A 646 -8.59 18.31 28.29
C LEU A 646 -8.89 19.67 27.68
N ALA A 647 -8.13 20.08 26.67
CA ALA A 647 -8.23 21.42 26.08
C ALA A 647 -9.54 21.68 25.35
N GLU A 648 -10.18 20.64 24.82
CA GLU A 648 -11.42 20.75 24.05
C GLU A 648 -12.41 19.63 24.41
N PRO A 649 -13.73 19.86 24.22
CA PRO A 649 -14.71 18.79 24.36
C PRO A 649 -14.45 17.65 23.39
N GLY A 650 -14.70 16.42 23.80
CA GLY A 650 -14.53 15.25 22.94
C GLY A 650 -14.28 13.97 23.73
N ASP A 651 -14.04 12.92 22.97
CA ASP A 651 -13.67 11.63 23.53
C ASP A 651 -12.14 11.58 23.66
N TYR A 652 -11.69 11.17 24.83
CA TYR A 652 -10.28 10.95 25.16
C TYR A 652 -10.04 9.49 25.52
N LEU A 653 -8.84 9.02 25.27
CA LEU A 653 -8.38 7.71 25.64
C LEU A 653 -7.30 7.82 26.70
N VAL A 654 -7.50 7.17 27.85
CA VAL A 654 -6.49 6.99 28.89
C VAL A 654 -5.83 5.65 28.62
N GLU A 655 -4.55 5.66 28.27
CA GLU A 655 -3.77 4.46 27.99
C GLU A 655 -2.73 4.24 29.07
N LEU A 656 -2.69 3.03 29.59
CA LEU A 656 -1.71 2.58 30.56
C LEU A 656 -0.70 1.70 29.84
N ARG A 657 0.57 2.11 29.86
CA ARG A 657 1.67 1.39 29.18
C ARG A 657 2.63 0.83 30.22
N PRO A 658 2.59 -0.48 30.50
CA PRO A 658 3.62 -1.10 31.32
C PRO A 658 4.99 -0.96 30.63
N THR A 659 5.98 -0.52 31.40
CA THR A 659 7.40 -0.51 31.00
C THR A 659 8.15 -1.66 31.65
N LYS A 660 7.57 -2.25 32.71
CA LYS A 660 8.07 -3.43 33.42
C LYS A 660 6.89 -4.16 34.04
N GLY A 661 6.88 -5.48 33.96
CA GLY A 661 5.84 -6.34 34.53
C GLY A 661 4.43 -6.12 33.95
N TRP A 662 3.42 -6.58 34.66
CA TRP A 662 1.99 -6.48 34.26
C TRP A 662 1.18 -5.98 35.44
N ALA A 663 1.00 -4.67 35.56
CA ALA A 663 0.09 -4.12 36.54
C ALA A 663 -1.37 -4.37 36.13
N LYS A 664 -2.19 -4.80 37.06
CA LYS A 664 -3.62 -4.92 36.88
C LYS A 664 -4.31 -3.64 37.30
N VAL A 665 -5.11 -3.08 36.40
CA VAL A 665 -5.95 -1.93 36.75
C VAL A 665 -7.12 -2.41 37.59
N ALA A 666 -7.11 -2.03 38.88
CA ALA A 666 -8.18 -2.38 39.80
C ALA A 666 -9.39 -1.44 39.64
N LYS A 667 -9.13 -0.15 39.37
CA LYS A 667 -10.18 0.85 39.21
C LYS A 667 -9.66 2.10 38.54
N ILE A 668 -10.47 2.68 37.61
CA ILE A 668 -10.29 4.03 37.10
C ILE A 668 -11.56 4.84 37.40
N SER A 669 -11.40 6.06 37.89
CA SER A 669 -12.50 6.98 38.15
C SER A 669 -12.06 8.43 37.99
N VAL A 670 -12.98 9.33 37.70
CA VAL A 670 -12.76 10.77 37.70
C VAL A 670 -13.46 11.37 38.93
N ARG A 671 -12.78 12.20 39.67
CA ARG A 671 -13.30 12.90 40.83
C ARG A 671 -13.16 14.41 40.70
N ASP A 672 -13.83 15.13 41.60
CA ASP A 672 -13.75 16.58 41.76
C ASP A 672 -14.12 17.36 40.49
N VAL A 673 -15.10 16.84 39.72
CA VAL A 673 -15.66 17.55 38.55
C VAL A 673 -16.64 18.60 39.06
N VAL A 674 -16.35 19.87 38.81
CA VAL A 674 -17.21 21.00 39.16
C VAL A 674 -18.02 21.37 37.91
N ASP A 675 -19.28 21.04 37.86
CA ASP A 675 -20.20 21.25 36.72
C ASP A 675 -19.82 20.52 35.42
N GLY A 676 -20.57 19.51 35.04
CA GLY A 676 -20.44 18.75 33.79
C GLY A 676 -20.29 17.26 34.00
N THR A 677 -20.50 16.51 32.95
CA THR A 677 -20.42 15.06 32.95
C THR A 677 -19.07 14.61 32.40
N LEU A 678 -18.22 14.07 33.26
CA LEU A 678 -17.10 13.22 32.86
C LEU A 678 -17.54 11.78 33.05
N GLN A 679 -17.65 11.04 31.96
CA GLN A 679 -18.00 9.61 32.00
C GLN A 679 -16.76 8.80 31.71
N THR A 680 -16.43 7.88 32.60
CA THR A 680 -15.45 6.82 32.35
C THR A 680 -16.18 5.57 31.91
N PHE A 681 -15.78 5.02 30.78
CA PHE A 681 -16.28 3.76 30.26
C PHE A 681 -15.16 2.72 30.46
N ALA A 682 -15.45 1.65 31.17
CA ALA A 682 -14.52 0.54 31.30
C ALA A 682 -14.46 -0.22 29.97
N ASP A 683 -13.32 -0.14 29.28
CA ASP A 683 -12.93 -1.15 28.32
C ASP A 683 -12.06 -2.18 29.05
N GLU A 684 -12.14 -3.44 28.66
CA GLU A 684 -11.32 -4.49 29.29
C GLU A 684 -9.84 -4.22 28.99
N GLY A 685 -9.04 -4.07 30.04
CA GLY A 685 -7.59 -3.99 29.96
C GLY A 685 -7.00 -2.61 30.30
N LEU A 686 -5.92 -2.26 29.58
CA LEU A 686 -5.08 -1.07 29.83
C LEU A 686 -5.57 0.20 29.14
N LEU A 687 -6.72 0.17 28.51
CA LEU A 687 -7.34 1.28 27.77
C LEU A 687 -8.66 1.66 28.42
N GLN A 688 -8.86 2.96 28.68
CA GLN A 688 -10.07 3.50 29.26
C GLN A 688 -10.51 4.73 28.48
N ARG A 689 -11.82 4.82 28.19
CA ARG A 689 -12.40 6.00 27.52
C ARG A 689 -12.83 7.03 28.53
N LEU A 690 -12.53 8.29 28.23
CA LEU A 690 -12.95 9.45 28.98
C LEU A 690 -13.67 10.41 28.04
N ARG A 691 -14.95 10.69 28.32
CA ARG A 691 -15.73 11.66 27.54
C ARG A 691 -15.86 12.98 28.26
N ALA A 692 -15.39 14.05 27.62
CA ALA A 692 -15.58 15.42 28.07
C ALA A 692 -16.63 16.12 27.20
N ASP A 693 -17.73 16.62 27.79
CA ASP A 693 -18.74 17.40 27.05
C ASP A 693 -18.37 18.88 26.95
N ALA A 694 -19.10 19.63 26.07
CA ALA A 694 -18.85 21.05 25.83
C ALA A 694 -19.13 21.94 27.06
N ALA A 695 -19.95 21.45 27.99
CA ALA A 695 -20.33 22.20 29.22
C ALA A 695 -19.43 21.82 30.41
N SER A 696 -18.65 20.73 30.27
CA SER A 696 -17.82 20.27 31.38
C SER A 696 -16.65 21.20 31.62
N ARG A 697 -16.55 21.73 32.80
CA ARG A 697 -15.31 22.31 33.33
C ARG A 697 -14.34 21.18 33.68
N ALA A 698 -14.23 20.21 32.81
CA ALA A 698 -13.38 19.02 32.93
C ALA A 698 -11.91 19.36 33.22
N THR A 699 -11.52 20.59 32.93
CA THR A 699 -10.20 21.13 33.26
C THR A 699 -9.87 21.13 34.76
N GLN A 700 -10.85 20.91 35.65
CA GLN A 700 -10.65 20.88 37.09
C GLN A 700 -10.79 19.46 37.71
N GLY A 701 -11.15 18.46 36.92
CA GLY A 701 -11.28 17.10 37.41
C GLY A 701 -9.94 16.41 37.72
N THR A 702 -10.00 15.37 38.52
CA THR A 702 -8.84 14.52 38.82
C THR A 702 -9.09 13.09 38.38
N LEU A 703 -8.23 12.55 37.51
CA LEU A 703 -8.23 11.15 37.10
C LEU A 703 -7.56 10.32 38.21
N GLU A 704 -8.29 9.40 38.82
CA GLU A 704 -7.78 8.44 39.79
C GLU A 704 -7.66 7.05 39.17
N ILE A 705 -6.45 6.47 39.22
CA ILE A 705 -6.16 5.13 38.73
C ILE A 705 -5.63 4.31 39.89
N GLU A 706 -6.26 3.18 40.18
CA GLU A 706 -5.82 2.23 41.17
C GLU A 706 -5.22 1.01 40.49
N LEU A 707 -3.92 0.77 40.72
CA LEU A 707 -3.14 -0.30 40.14
C LEU A 707 -2.79 -1.31 41.25
N THR A 708 -2.85 -2.60 40.92
CA THR A 708 -2.42 -3.70 41.78
C THR A 708 -1.47 -4.61 41.01
N THR A 709 -0.49 -5.18 41.68
CA THR A 709 0.39 -6.20 41.10
C THR A 709 0.28 -7.49 41.92
N GLU A 710 0.20 -8.61 41.19
CA GLU A 710 0.16 -9.97 41.78
C GLU A 710 1.53 -10.67 41.69
N SER A 711 2.42 -10.17 40.86
CA SER A 711 3.75 -10.72 40.59
C SER A 711 4.85 -9.68 40.84
N ASP A 712 5.97 -9.77 40.21
CA ASP A 712 7.14 -8.89 40.38
C ASP A 712 6.83 -7.38 40.33
N ASP A 713 7.78 -6.53 40.70
CA ASP A 713 7.65 -5.08 40.61
C ASP A 713 7.18 -4.63 39.23
N ASP A 714 6.14 -3.82 39.19
CA ASP A 714 5.54 -3.28 37.96
C ASP A 714 5.79 -1.78 37.84
N ALA A 715 6.12 -1.34 36.63
CA ALA A 715 6.26 0.08 36.33
C ALA A 715 5.64 0.40 34.97
N GLY A 716 5.24 1.66 34.78
CA GLY A 716 4.66 2.08 33.51
C GLY A 716 4.28 3.54 33.44
N GLU A 717 3.57 3.91 32.41
CA GLU A 717 3.23 5.27 32.05
C GLU A 717 1.74 5.40 31.75
N VAL A 718 1.15 6.53 32.13
CA VAL A 718 -0.22 6.92 31.81
C VAL A 718 -0.20 7.94 30.68
N TRP A 719 -0.89 7.65 29.62
CA TRP A 719 -1.03 8.53 28.47
C TRP A 719 -2.48 8.97 28.31
N LEU A 720 -2.68 10.21 27.90
CA LEU A 720 -3.99 10.77 27.57
C LEU A 720 -4.00 11.21 26.11
N ARG A 721 -4.98 10.74 25.36
CA ARG A 721 -5.13 11.07 23.93
C ARG A 721 -6.55 11.57 23.68
N ARG A 722 -6.69 12.54 22.78
CA ARG A 722 -8.00 12.88 22.20
C ARG A 722 -8.29 11.92 21.05
N ARG A 723 -9.51 11.43 21.01
CA ARG A 723 -10.00 10.51 19.95
C ARG A 723 -10.43 11.24 18.69
#